data_7533e097a45a47f715568b1fb0ba4687
#
_entry.id   7533e097a45a47f715568b1fb0ba4687
#
_cell.length_a   1.000
_cell.length_b   1.000
_cell.length_c   1.000
_cell.angle_alpha   90.00
_cell.angle_beta   90.00
_cell.angle_gamma   90.00
#
_symmetry.space_group_name_H-M   'P 1'
#
loop_
_entity.id
_entity.type
_entity.pdbx_description
1 polymer ?
#
loop_
_entity_poly.entity_id
_entity_poly.type
_entity_poly.pdbx_seq_one_letter_code
_entity_poly.pdbx_strand_id
1 'polypeptide(L)'
;MTKQEICTVEQDIKQKVNKLDYMRQTKDGVARRPILTTDWKPNHAEFDYPKPFVDWIDSINSGWQNKISFKPFDLYCEQARIWLQDDTMLTDFDNEEDQYNWLATEIQKCNDNTLYFCNKYGFIKEDKAENGMLRYQAWDAQKVLLFLFDCGYSMMIGKARQIGFTTTMCLAGMKRVNLNKSYFIKFVTHSKDKGVEIFRDKVKWTYTKIPDYIAQDVKNWTDQVMSFDKKGEKKGRDEGGASRFQVDSPQVDAINGGSPSAVFIDEIGLFDIFGEMMREGRPALFKYNPETGKMTMQQQFLAWGTGGEMDKGGSVFEAEFKMALSQWRDKNYEYGIIPLFFNAYARRGVTDEHINNERKAYLALEGTKKGEVAKVQFHQHYPITIDDMFLRKARTLVPIHYCNQRLSEIYGKDVPIEYGYFEPIMDMSQPTPDLITEYRITGARWINTSGREDVSTTAMIVHHPPNGEIWKNRWYQGTDPVNSETGHSMMCSAIWDSLTNSVSSVVFHRDRKFKYTYLQVLLQSLYYDQQKRGGVKELVENNIGDMHVDFQEIHGFKTKFTANAQLPEYFQTYGGKWFGISNKANTAPRIIAKVEEMIDAYGINIDVPWIWEQLKTFVEKDLKSSTSHRQTRYQAADTRYDYDDAIFAIAFAYINAQSHARYEPENIKSQDKETHVITKYVQSKETNYRMKLARVDKRTGRILKILN
;
A
#
# COMPACT_ATOMS: atom_id res chain seq x y z
N MET A 1 21.88 32.32 -0.65
CA MET A 1 21.70 33.75 -1.01
C MET A 1 22.75 34.56 -0.30
N THR A 2 23.39 35.45 -1.01
CA THR A 2 24.24 36.49 -0.40
C THR A 2 23.34 37.55 0.25
N LYS A 3 23.88 38.35 1.20
CA LYS A 3 23.14 39.49 1.77
C LYS A 3 22.53 40.41 0.68
N GLN A 4 23.18 40.48 -0.47
CA GLN A 4 22.76 41.29 -1.61
C GLN A 4 21.54 40.72 -2.35
N GLU A 5 21.47 39.37 -2.50
CA GLU A 5 20.29 38.67 -3.07
C GLU A 5 19.07 38.77 -2.17
N ILE A 6 19.26 38.75 -0.87
CA ILE A 6 18.19 38.93 0.14
C ILE A 6 17.66 40.36 0.09
N CYS A 7 18.54 41.35 0.00
CA CYS A 7 18.14 42.75 -0.11
C CYS A 7 17.38 43.02 -1.43
N THR A 8 17.71 42.33 -2.52
CA THR A 8 16.99 42.43 -3.79
C THR A 8 15.59 41.79 -3.67
N VAL A 9 15.45 40.65 -3.00
CA VAL A 9 14.15 40.01 -2.73
C VAL A 9 13.27 40.90 -1.84
N GLU A 10 13.84 41.52 -0.82
CA GLU A 10 13.10 42.47 0.04
C GLU A 10 12.66 43.73 -0.73
N GLN A 11 13.48 44.24 -1.64
CA GLN A 11 13.11 45.38 -2.51
C GLN A 11 12.04 45.00 -3.53
N ASP A 12 12.11 43.78 -4.08
CA ASP A 12 11.07 43.24 -4.98
C ASP A 12 9.74 43.03 -4.25
N ILE A 13 9.80 42.55 -3.01
CA ILE A 13 8.60 42.43 -2.13
C ILE A 13 8.02 43.80 -1.85
N LYS A 14 8.81 44.81 -1.48
CA LYS A 14 8.35 46.18 -1.27
C LYS A 14 7.71 46.81 -2.52
N GLN A 15 8.27 46.57 -3.72
CA GLN A 15 7.68 47.04 -4.96
C GLN A 15 6.36 46.34 -5.31
N LYS A 16 6.24 45.06 -5.04
CA LYS A 16 4.99 44.30 -5.26
C LYS A 16 3.93 44.70 -4.24
N VAL A 17 4.27 44.94 -2.99
CA VAL A 17 3.38 45.39 -1.93
C VAL A 17 2.82 46.75 -2.23
N ASN A 18 3.60 47.70 -2.75
CA ASN A 18 3.10 49.04 -3.13
C ASN A 18 2.10 49.03 -4.31
N LYS A 19 1.90 47.87 -4.97
CA LYS A 19 0.93 47.71 -6.07
C LYS A 19 -0.35 46.99 -5.64
N LEU A 20 -0.40 46.49 -4.40
CA LEU A 20 -1.50 45.67 -3.92
C LEU A 20 -2.30 46.46 -2.87
N ASP A 21 -3.58 46.59 -3.09
CA ASP A 21 -4.51 47.26 -2.17
C ASP A 21 -4.88 46.29 -1.02
N TYR A 22 -3.94 46.09 -0.09
CA TYR A 22 -4.09 45.10 0.99
C TYR A 22 -4.86 45.60 2.21
N MET A 23 -5.10 46.89 2.30
CA MET A 23 -5.61 47.46 3.52
C MET A 23 -6.93 48.17 3.31
N ARG A 24 -7.90 47.92 4.18
CA ARG A 24 -9.12 48.72 4.30
C ARG A 24 -8.84 49.90 5.23
N GLN A 25 -9.08 51.09 4.72
CA GLN A 25 -9.30 52.23 5.60
C GLN A 25 -10.62 52.03 6.36
N THR A 26 -10.60 52.09 7.67
CA THR A 26 -11.82 52.20 8.47
C THR A 26 -12.34 53.61 8.38
N LYS A 27 -13.61 53.84 8.81
CA LYS A 27 -14.22 55.19 8.88
C LYS A 27 -13.40 56.18 9.70
N ASP A 28 -12.54 55.70 10.57
CA ASP A 28 -11.70 56.49 11.47
C ASP A 28 -10.28 56.74 10.92
N GLY A 29 -10.03 56.41 9.63
CA GLY A 29 -8.73 56.61 8.98
C GLY A 29 -7.64 55.61 9.37
N VAL A 30 -7.91 54.73 10.32
CA VAL A 30 -6.91 53.74 10.81
C VAL A 30 -7.01 52.49 9.95
N ALA A 31 -5.93 52.14 9.32
CA ALA A 31 -5.80 50.91 8.54
C ALA A 31 -5.78 49.70 9.50
N ARG A 32 -6.89 49.02 9.65
CA ARG A 32 -7.00 47.95 10.63
C ARG A 32 -6.76 46.57 10.10
N ARG A 33 -6.87 46.29 8.79
CA ARG A 33 -6.75 44.90 8.30
C ARG A 33 -6.43 44.84 6.82
N PRO A 34 -5.43 44.01 6.45
CA PRO A 34 -5.10 43.75 5.06
C PRO A 34 -6.18 42.89 4.39
N ILE A 35 -6.54 43.24 3.18
CA ILE A 35 -7.28 42.36 2.28
C ILE A 35 -6.28 41.64 1.43
N LEU A 36 -6.10 40.37 1.71
CA LEU A 36 -5.19 39.55 0.95
C LEU A 36 -5.94 38.90 -0.19
N THR A 37 -5.43 39.11 -1.37
CA THR A 37 -5.86 38.42 -2.57
C THR A 37 -4.61 37.72 -3.13
N THR A 38 -4.36 36.52 -2.71
CA THR A 38 -3.43 35.69 -3.45
C THR A 38 -4.24 34.67 -4.23
N ASP A 39 -4.09 34.67 -5.53
CA ASP A 39 -4.54 33.58 -6.38
C ASP A 39 -3.64 32.38 -6.11
N TRP A 40 -3.87 31.74 -4.94
CA TRP A 40 -3.18 30.52 -4.66
C TRP A 40 -3.68 29.43 -5.61
N LYS A 41 -2.76 28.76 -6.27
CA LYS A 41 -3.02 27.58 -7.09
C LYS A 41 -2.10 26.46 -6.61
N PRO A 42 -2.60 25.21 -6.57
CA PRO A 42 -1.71 24.06 -6.37
C PRO A 42 -0.58 24.12 -7.42
N ASN A 43 0.60 23.64 -7.07
CA ASN A 43 1.68 23.51 -8.06
C ASN A 43 1.29 22.42 -9.05
N HIS A 44 0.82 22.84 -10.21
CA HIS A 44 0.37 21.96 -11.29
C HIS A 44 1.44 21.74 -12.32
N ALA A 45 2.64 22.26 -12.09
CA ALA A 45 3.69 22.12 -13.04
C ALA A 45 3.80 20.65 -13.43
N GLU A 46 3.10 20.31 -14.44
CA GLU A 46 3.14 19.17 -15.35
C GLU A 46 3.73 17.86 -14.78
N PHE A 47 3.73 17.68 -13.42
CA PHE A 47 4.35 16.54 -12.72
C PHE A 47 5.76 16.19 -13.22
N ASP A 48 6.50 17.18 -13.72
CA ASP A 48 7.87 17.03 -14.13
C ASP A 48 8.78 17.53 -13.00
N TYR A 49 9.25 16.59 -12.20
CA TYR A 49 10.10 16.92 -11.07
C TYR A 49 11.56 16.92 -11.49
N PRO A 50 12.30 18.05 -11.25
CA PRO A 50 13.72 18.09 -11.52
C PRO A 50 14.47 17.00 -10.75
N LYS A 51 15.46 16.38 -11.40
CA LYS A 51 16.26 15.31 -10.80
C LYS A 51 16.77 15.64 -9.38
N PRO A 52 17.30 16.84 -9.07
CA PRO A 52 17.74 17.16 -7.70
C PRO A 52 16.60 17.11 -6.66
N PHE A 53 15.38 17.43 -7.07
CA PHE A 53 14.21 17.30 -6.20
C PHE A 53 13.86 15.83 -5.96
N VAL A 54 13.85 15.01 -7.02
CA VAL A 54 13.60 13.56 -6.91
C VAL A 54 14.64 12.91 -6.00
N ASP A 55 15.93 13.18 -6.23
CA ASP A 55 17.03 12.63 -5.42
C ASP A 55 16.87 13.04 -3.93
N TRP A 56 16.39 14.25 -3.67
CA TRP A 56 16.14 14.72 -2.32
C TRP A 56 14.98 13.97 -1.64
N ILE A 57 13.85 13.81 -2.34
CA ILE A 57 12.70 13.02 -1.85
C ILE A 57 13.11 11.56 -1.60
N ASP A 58 13.84 10.95 -2.52
CA ASP A 58 14.33 9.57 -2.39
C ASP A 58 15.27 9.42 -1.19
N SER A 59 16.10 10.42 -0.91
CA SER A 59 16.95 10.41 0.27
C SER A 59 16.16 10.44 1.57
N ILE A 60 15.05 11.18 1.64
CA ILE A 60 14.14 11.18 2.79
C ILE A 60 13.47 9.82 2.95
N ASN A 61 13.01 9.22 1.84
CA ASN A 61 12.35 7.91 1.83
C ASN A 61 13.29 6.76 2.19
N SER A 62 14.59 6.90 1.93
CA SER A 62 15.61 5.92 2.34
C SER A 62 15.93 5.96 3.84
N GLY A 63 15.46 7.00 4.53
CA GLY A 63 15.64 7.24 5.95
C GLY A 63 16.09 8.66 6.25
N TRP A 64 15.52 9.28 7.27
CA TRP A 64 15.78 10.69 7.60
C TRP A 64 17.28 11.03 7.79
N GLN A 65 18.05 10.10 8.33
CA GLN A 65 19.48 10.23 8.51
C GLN A 65 20.28 10.30 7.20
N ASN A 66 19.67 9.86 6.09
CA ASN A 66 20.26 9.85 4.74
C ASN A 66 19.88 11.10 3.93
N LYS A 67 19.06 12.00 4.52
CA LYS A 67 18.56 13.18 3.82
C LYS A 67 19.73 14.05 3.33
N ILE A 68 19.75 14.27 2.00
CA ILE A 68 20.74 15.16 1.37
C ILE A 68 20.28 16.63 1.42
N SER A 69 21.19 17.56 1.15
CA SER A 69 20.85 18.97 1.00
C SER A 69 20.08 19.20 -0.30
N PHE A 70 19.13 20.13 -0.25
CA PHE A 70 18.37 20.60 -1.41
C PHE A 70 18.30 22.12 -1.39
N LYS A 71 19.03 22.77 -2.28
CA LYS A 71 19.22 24.22 -2.27
C LYS A 71 17.93 25.05 -2.14
N PRO A 72 16.82 24.76 -2.87
CA PRO A 72 15.57 25.51 -2.69
C PRO A 72 15.00 25.41 -1.29
N PHE A 73 15.07 24.25 -0.65
CA PHE A 73 14.64 24.05 0.73
C PHE A 73 15.56 24.77 1.74
N ASP A 74 16.86 24.72 1.52
CA ASP A 74 17.84 25.39 2.37
C ASP A 74 17.63 26.90 2.31
N LEU A 75 17.38 27.46 1.13
CA LEU A 75 17.04 28.88 0.95
C LEU A 75 15.73 29.28 1.60
N TYR A 76 14.70 28.46 1.52
CA TYR A 76 13.42 28.67 2.19
C TYR A 76 13.59 28.77 3.71
N CYS A 77 14.37 27.86 4.31
CA CYS A 77 14.68 27.88 5.73
C CYS A 77 15.52 29.08 6.14
N GLU A 78 16.51 29.44 5.33
CA GLU A 78 17.39 30.60 5.58
C GLU A 78 16.62 31.91 5.49
N GLN A 79 15.72 32.04 4.53
CA GLN A 79 14.84 33.22 4.40
C GLN A 79 14.00 33.41 5.68
N ALA A 80 13.34 32.33 6.18
CA ALA A 80 12.57 32.40 7.41
C ALA A 80 13.45 32.78 8.60
N ARG A 81 14.67 32.20 8.68
CA ARG A 81 15.64 32.52 9.75
C ARG A 81 16.04 33.99 9.78
N ILE A 82 16.31 34.55 8.59
CA ILE A 82 16.70 35.96 8.48
C ILE A 82 15.53 36.88 8.90
N TRP A 83 14.33 36.61 8.42
CA TRP A 83 13.17 37.39 8.77
C TRP A 83 12.79 37.29 10.25
N LEU A 84 13.06 36.16 10.91
CA LEU A 84 12.84 35.99 12.34
C LEU A 84 13.86 36.76 13.21
N GLN A 85 14.96 37.25 12.64
CA GLN A 85 15.92 38.13 13.34
C GLN A 85 15.47 39.58 13.42
N ASP A 86 14.44 39.94 12.65
CA ASP A 86 13.83 41.28 12.68
C ASP A 86 12.74 41.29 13.77
N ASP A 87 13.10 41.91 14.91
CA ASP A 87 12.22 42.01 16.08
C ASP A 87 11.27 43.20 16.01
N THR A 88 11.26 43.95 14.90
CA THR A 88 10.41 45.13 14.71
C THR A 88 8.93 44.72 14.78
N MET A 89 8.15 45.48 15.56
CA MET A 89 6.71 45.31 15.72
C MET A 89 5.92 46.52 15.25
N LEU A 90 4.62 46.31 15.02
CA LEU A 90 3.71 47.40 14.60
C LEU A 90 3.73 48.61 15.55
N THR A 91 3.91 48.36 16.84
CA THR A 91 3.97 49.36 17.89
C THR A 91 5.22 50.23 17.92
N ASP A 92 6.26 49.86 17.14
CA ASP A 92 7.53 50.58 17.09
C ASP A 92 7.49 51.76 16.11
N PHE A 93 6.35 51.95 15.44
CA PHE A 93 6.17 53.04 14.47
C PHE A 93 5.17 54.08 15.01
N ASP A 94 5.56 55.35 14.97
CA ASP A 94 4.75 56.45 15.49
C ASP A 94 3.72 56.95 14.49
N ASN A 95 3.88 56.68 13.20
CA ASN A 95 2.95 57.17 12.17
C ASN A 95 2.24 56.04 11.42
N GLU A 96 1.06 56.34 10.91
CA GLU A 96 0.20 55.36 10.22
C GLU A 96 0.79 54.82 8.91
N GLU A 97 1.58 55.63 8.19
CA GLU A 97 2.18 55.21 6.92
C GLU A 97 3.25 54.15 7.12
N ASP A 98 4.11 54.32 8.13
CA ASP A 98 5.13 53.34 8.48
C ASP A 98 4.52 52.04 9.06
N GLN A 99 3.47 52.20 9.90
CA GLN A 99 2.69 51.07 10.37
C GLN A 99 2.08 50.28 9.21
N TYR A 100 1.54 50.99 8.23
CA TYR A 100 0.96 50.42 7.02
C TYR A 100 2.02 49.65 6.21
N ASN A 101 3.12 50.30 5.91
CA ASN A 101 4.21 49.69 5.10
C ASN A 101 4.82 48.45 5.77
N TRP A 102 5.02 48.56 7.08
CA TRP A 102 5.50 47.41 7.85
C TRP A 102 4.50 46.26 7.82
N LEU A 103 3.21 46.53 8.09
CA LEU A 103 2.17 45.49 8.12
C LEU A 103 2.00 44.80 6.75
N ALA A 104 1.98 45.60 5.68
CA ALA A 104 1.92 45.05 4.32
C ALA A 104 3.11 44.12 4.03
N THR A 105 4.32 44.51 4.42
CA THR A 105 5.52 43.71 4.27
C THR A 105 5.47 42.44 5.15
N GLU A 106 5.01 42.57 6.37
CA GLU A 106 4.90 41.46 7.31
C GLU A 106 3.93 40.38 6.82
N ILE A 107 2.80 40.79 6.29
CA ILE A 107 1.81 39.89 5.70
C ILE A 107 2.36 39.19 4.46
N GLN A 108 3.10 39.92 3.62
CA GLN A 108 3.77 39.30 2.47
C GLN A 108 4.79 38.25 2.91
N LYS A 109 5.63 38.54 3.94
CA LYS A 109 6.54 37.54 4.52
C LYS A 109 5.79 36.31 5.01
N CYS A 110 4.64 36.51 5.68
CA CYS A 110 3.79 35.44 6.17
C CYS A 110 3.17 34.62 5.02
N ASN A 111 2.80 35.25 3.91
CA ASN A 111 2.26 34.54 2.74
C ASN A 111 3.31 33.73 2.03
N ASP A 112 4.48 34.30 1.80
CA ASP A 112 5.56 33.70 1.02
C ASP A 112 6.22 32.53 1.76
N ASN A 113 6.16 32.54 3.10
CA ASN A 113 6.88 31.53 3.89
C ASN A 113 6.08 31.10 5.12
N THR A 114 5.45 29.92 5.02
CA THR A 114 4.65 29.37 6.13
C THR A 114 5.53 29.02 7.35
N LEU A 115 6.78 28.66 7.15
CA LEU A 115 7.73 28.41 8.25
C LEU A 115 7.96 29.68 9.07
N TYR A 116 8.12 30.83 8.41
CA TYR A 116 8.22 32.13 9.06
C TYR A 116 6.97 32.41 9.91
N PHE A 117 5.80 32.32 9.30
CA PHE A 117 4.52 32.55 10.00
C PHE A 117 4.36 31.64 11.22
N CYS A 118 4.59 30.33 11.05
CA CYS A 118 4.41 29.37 12.11
C CYS A 118 5.37 29.63 13.29
N ASN A 119 6.63 29.97 13.01
CA ASN A 119 7.60 30.23 14.07
C ASN A 119 7.39 31.59 14.77
N LYS A 120 6.88 32.61 14.05
CA LYS A 120 6.64 33.94 14.63
C LYS A 120 5.31 34.03 15.37
N TYR A 121 4.24 33.48 14.79
CA TYR A 121 2.86 33.63 15.26
C TYR A 121 2.21 32.34 15.76
N GLY A 122 2.88 31.19 15.58
CA GLY A 122 2.36 29.92 16.03
C GLY A 122 2.57 29.67 17.52
N PHE A 123 1.54 29.15 18.18
CA PHE A 123 1.60 28.68 19.55
C PHE A 123 1.02 27.28 19.67
N ILE A 124 1.51 26.53 20.65
CA ILE A 124 1.04 25.18 20.97
C ILE A 124 0.49 25.22 22.40
N LYS A 125 -0.67 24.62 22.60
CA LYS A 125 -1.20 24.35 23.93
C LYS A 125 -0.36 23.25 24.58
N GLU A 126 0.23 23.56 25.73
CA GLU A 126 1.11 22.65 26.47
C GLU A 126 0.87 22.82 27.98
N ASP A 127 0.15 21.88 28.57
CA ASP A 127 -0.30 21.96 29.96
C ASP A 127 0.87 22.03 30.97
N LYS A 128 2.05 21.58 30.56
CA LYS A 128 3.27 21.61 31.40
C LYS A 128 4.07 22.91 31.29
N ALA A 129 3.71 23.78 30.34
CA ALA A 129 4.37 25.07 30.17
C ALA A 129 3.87 26.08 31.20
N GLU A 130 4.70 27.04 31.57
CA GLU A 130 4.45 28.03 32.61
C GLU A 130 3.13 28.79 32.47
N ASN A 131 2.71 29.07 31.22
CA ASN A 131 1.44 29.72 30.90
C ASN A 131 0.48 28.82 30.11
N GLY A 132 0.64 27.50 30.16
CA GLY A 132 -0.15 26.54 29.40
C GLY A 132 0.07 26.63 27.88
N MET A 133 1.12 27.34 27.41
CA MET A 133 1.42 27.51 26.00
C MET A 133 2.92 27.61 25.74
N LEU A 134 3.33 27.11 24.57
CA LEU A 134 4.68 27.25 24.02
C LEU A 134 4.62 27.91 22.65
N ARG A 135 5.61 28.74 22.34
CA ARG A 135 5.82 29.20 20.97
C ARG A 135 6.20 28.03 20.08
N TYR A 136 5.54 27.90 18.95
CA TYR A 136 5.88 26.87 17.98
C TYR A 136 7.25 27.14 17.39
N GLN A 137 8.07 26.09 17.31
CA GLN A 137 9.34 26.07 16.62
C GLN A 137 9.41 24.79 15.78
N ALA A 138 9.40 24.96 14.47
CA ALA A 138 9.40 23.85 13.55
C ALA A 138 10.68 23.01 13.66
N TRP A 139 10.51 21.70 13.81
CA TRP A 139 11.59 20.73 13.69
C TRP A 139 11.94 20.53 12.22
N ASP A 140 13.11 19.94 11.92
CA ASP A 140 13.55 19.80 10.52
C ASP A 140 12.59 19.03 9.63
N ALA A 141 11.97 17.95 10.14
CA ALA A 141 10.93 17.23 9.41
C ALA A 141 9.68 18.08 9.14
N GLN A 142 9.31 18.92 10.09
CA GLN A 142 8.18 19.86 9.93
C GLN A 142 8.51 20.98 8.95
N LYS A 143 9.77 21.45 8.91
CA LYS A 143 10.22 22.42 7.90
C LYS A 143 10.08 21.86 6.47
N VAL A 144 10.45 20.59 6.26
CA VAL A 144 10.25 19.90 4.97
C VAL A 144 8.77 19.88 4.58
N LEU A 145 7.91 19.52 5.54
CA LEU A 145 6.46 19.49 5.30
C LEU A 145 5.90 20.87 4.93
N LEU A 146 6.31 21.91 5.64
CA LEU A 146 5.89 23.29 5.37
C LEU A 146 6.40 23.80 4.02
N PHE A 147 7.63 23.49 3.66
CA PHE A 147 8.19 23.83 2.34
C PHE A 147 7.41 23.19 1.21
N LEU A 148 7.16 21.87 1.28
CA LEU A 148 6.39 21.16 0.25
C LEU A 148 4.93 21.63 0.18
N PHE A 149 4.36 22.00 1.33
CA PHE A 149 3.03 22.60 1.39
C PHE A 149 2.98 23.96 0.69
N ASP A 150 3.97 24.83 0.93
CA ASP A 150 4.07 26.13 0.27
C ASP A 150 4.33 26.00 -1.24
N CYS A 151 5.10 24.98 -1.65
CA CYS A 151 5.27 24.64 -3.07
C CYS A 151 3.99 24.11 -3.73
N GLY A 152 2.92 23.84 -2.98
CA GLY A 152 1.64 23.35 -3.52
C GLY A 152 1.63 21.85 -3.86
N TYR A 153 2.60 21.06 -3.40
CA TYR A 153 2.66 19.64 -3.69
C TYR A 153 1.64 18.84 -2.87
N SER A 154 1.07 17.83 -3.49
CA SER A 154 0.26 16.82 -2.82
C SER A 154 1.12 15.69 -2.32
N MET A 155 0.80 15.21 -1.11
CA MET A 155 1.65 14.26 -0.40
C MET A 155 0.83 13.16 0.29
N MET A 156 1.36 11.95 0.24
CA MET A 156 0.93 10.85 1.10
C MET A 156 2.10 10.48 2.02
N ILE A 157 1.91 10.58 3.32
CA ILE A 157 3.03 10.58 4.27
C ILE A 157 2.87 9.45 5.28
N GLY A 158 3.81 8.51 5.22
CA GLY A 158 4.07 7.56 6.29
C GLY A 158 5.04 8.15 7.31
N LYS A 159 4.72 8.04 8.59
CA LYS A 159 5.51 8.71 9.63
C LYS A 159 5.64 7.91 10.92
N ALA A 160 6.73 8.08 11.63
CA ALA A 160 6.84 7.68 13.02
C ALA A 160 5.87 8.49 13.92
N ARG A 161 5.56 7.96 15.08
CA ARG A 161 4.71 8.67 16.06
C ARG A 161 5.37 9.95 16.57
N GLN A 162 4.51 10.91 16.95
CA GLN A 162 4.92 12.14 17.68
C GLN A 162 5.88 13.06 16.91
N ILE A 163 5.87 13.07 15.59
CA ILE A 163 6.63 14.07 14.79
C ILE A 163 5.92 15.45 14.78
N GLY A 164 4.68 15.52 15.26
CA GLY A 164 3.93 16.78 15.39
C GLY A 164 3.29 17.29 14.10
N PHE A 165 3.15 16.46 13.08
CA PHE A 165 2.60 16.87 11.77
C PHE A 165 1.17 17.40 11.84
N THR A 166 0.29 16.79 12.62
CA THR A 166 -1.07 17.30 12.83
C THR A 166 -1.07 18.74 13.34
N THR A 167 -0.24 19.06 14.33
CA THR A 167 -0.10 20.43 14.86
C THR A 167 0.44 21.38 13.78
N THR A 168 1.50 20.96 13.08
CA THR A 168 2.13 21.74 12.00
C THR A 168 1.13 22.06 10.89
N MET A 169 0.36 21.07 10.44
CA MET A 169 -0.62 21.27 9.36
C MET A 169 -1.85 22.07 9.80
N CYS A 170 -2.27 21.96 11.07
CA CYS A 170 -3.29 22.85 11.61
C CYS A 170 -2.84 24.31 11.62
N LEU A 171 -1.58 24.60 12.00
CA LEU A 171 -1.00 25.96 11.95
C LEU A 171 -0.89 26.46 10.51
N ALA A 172 -0.35 25.65 9.60
CA ALA A 172 -0.21 26.00 8.19
C ALA A 172 -1.57 26.24 7.52
N GLY A 173 -2.54 25.37 7.79
CA GLY A 173 -3.90 25.51 7.28
C GLY A 173 -4.61 26.73 7.82
N MET A 174 -4.49 27.00 9.13
CA MET A 174 -5.04 28.19 9.75
C MET A 174 -4.42 29.46 9.13
N LYS A 175 -3.11 29.52 8.91
CA LYS A 175 -2.43 30.59 8.18
C LYS A 175 -3.06 30.79 6.79
N ARG A 176 -3.25 29.73 6.03
CA ARG A 176 -3.82 29.81 4.67
C ARG A 176 -5.22 30.38 4.67
N VAL A 177 -6.11 29.90 5.52
CA VAL A 177 -7.49 30.40 5.57
C VAL A 177 -7.58 31.81 6.16
N ASN A 178 -6.65 32.19 7.06
CA ASN A 178 -6.58 33.53 7.63
C ASN A 178 -6.04 34.56 6.64
N LEU A 179 -5.02 34.21 5.83
CA LEU A 179 -4.31 35.15 4.98
C LEU A 179 -4.72 35.11 3.50
N ASN A 180 -5.50 34.13 3.05
CA ASN A 180 -5.92 34.04 1.65
C ASN A 180 -7.43 34.19 1.52
N LYS A 181 -7.85 34.82 0.43
CA LYS A 181 -9.25 34.96 0.05
C LYS A 181 -9.74 33.67 -0.60
N SER A 182 -10.94 33.24 -0.24
CA SER A 182 -11.61 32.08 -0.85
C SER A 182 -10.82 30.75 -0.71
N TYR A 183 -10.00 30.63 0.33
CA TYR A 183 -9.24 29.40 0.58
C TYR A 183 -10.05 28.46 1.48
N PHE A 184 -10.37 27.29 1.00
CA PHE A 184 -11.16 26.30 1.72
C PHE A 184 -10.34 25.07 2.05
N ILE A 185 -10.22 24.73 3.34
CA ILE A 185 -9.60 23.49 3.81
C ILE A 185 -10.67 22.56 4.37
N LYS A 186 -10.67 21.33 3.88
CA LYS A 186 -11.33 20.20 4.53
C LYS A 186 -10.30 19.41 5.35
N PHE A 187 -10.63 19.17 6.61
CA PHE A 187 -9.82 18.37 7.52
C PHE A 187 -10.63 17.14 7.93
N VAL A 188 -10.14 15.97 7.58
CA VAL A 188 -10.77 14.67 7.83
C VAL A 188 -9.92 13.86 8.78
N THR A 189 -10.54 13.28 9.81
CA THR A 189 -9.91 12.37 10.75
C THR A 189 -10.72 11.08 10.84
N HIS A 190 -10.13 10.03 11.40
CA HIS A 190 -10.78 8.72 11.53
C HIS A 190 -12.09 8.74 12.35
N SER A 191 -12.31 9.78 13.16
CA SER A 191 -13.60 10.00 13.85
C SER A 191 -13.93 11.48 13.93
N LYS A 192 -15.22 11.80 13.88
CA LYS A 192 -15.72 13.18 13.98
C LYS A 192 -15.30 13.84 15.30
N ASP A 193 -15.44 13.13 16.41
CA ASP A 193 -15.13 13.68 17.76
C ASP A 193 -13.65 14.04 17.88
N LYS A 194 -12.77 13.19 17.32
CA LYS A 194 -11.33 13.50 17.29
C LYS A 194 -11.01 14.70 16.41
N GLY A 195 -11.71 14.85 15.30
CA GLY A 195 -11.61 16.01 14.43
C GLY A 195 -12.00 17.30 15.16
N VAL A 196 -13.12 17.30 15.88
CA VAL A 196 -13.60 18.42 16.69
C VAL A 196 -12.60 18.77 17.80
N GLU A 197 -12.04 17.78 18.49
CA GLU A 197 -11.01 17.99 19.51
C GLU A 197 -9.77 18.67 18.91
N ILE A 198 -9.23 18.14 17.83
CA ILE A 198 -8.04 18.71 17.15
C ILE A 198 -8.33 20.12 16.67
N PHE A 199 -9.49 20.34 16.09
CA PHE A 199 -9.90 21.64 15.59
C PHE A 199 -9.99 22.69 16.72
N ARG A 200 -10.64 22.35 17.84
CA ARG A 200 -10.75 23.21 19.00
C ARG A 200 -9.36 23.54 19.60
N ASP A 201 -8.55 22.50 19.82
CA ASP A 201 -7.31 22.65 20.60
C ASP A 201 -6.10 23.08 19.75
N LYS A 202 -6.15 22.91 18.43
CA LYS A 202 -5.02 23.27 17.56
C LYS A 202 -5.34 24.41 16.56
N VAL A 203 -6.53 24.44 15.99
CA VAL A 203 -6.88 25.48 15.01
C VAL A 203 -7.47 26.70 15.71
N LYS A 204 -8.60 26.54 16.40
CA LYS A 204 -9.29 27.64 17.05
C LYS A 204 -8.46 28.26 18.17
N TRP A 205 -7.88 27.43 19.02
CA TRP A 205 -7.05 27.92 20.12
C TRP A 205 -5.85 28.73 19.62
N THR A 206 -5.14 28.24 18.59
CA THR A 206 -4.01 28.96 18.01
C THR A 206 -4.44 30.28 17.40
N TYR A 207 -5.58 30.29 16.67
CA TYR A 207 -6.11 31.52 16.11
C TYR A 207 -6.32 32.62 17.18
N THR A 208 -6.76 32.25 18.39
CA THR A 208 -6.93 33.22 19.48
C THR A 208 -5.62 33.84 19.99
N LYS A 209 -4.46 33.32 19.55
CA LYS A 209 -3.13 33.82 19.93
C LYS A 209 -2.46 34.66 18.84
N ILE A 210 -3.08 34.72 17.66
CA ILE A 210 -2.60 35.59 16.58
C ILE A 210 -2.92 37.03 16.93
N PRO A 211 -1.98 37.96 16.75
CA PRO A 211 -2.24 39.38 16.98
C PRO A 211 -3.40 39.91 16.10
N ASP A 212 -4.21 40.82 16.65
CA ASP A 212 -5.39 41.38 15.99
C ASP A 212 -5.07 42.04 14.65
N TYR A 213 -3.86 42.56 14.48
CA TYR A 213 -3.44 43.19 13.22
C TYR A 213 -3.13 42.19 12.12
N ILE A 214 -2.93 40.89 12.44
CA ILE A 214 -2.76 39.78 11.49
C ILE A 214 -4.06 38.97 11.33
N ALA A 215 -4.83 38.82 12.43
CA ALA A 215 -6.04 38.02 12.47
C ALA A 215 -7.18 38.65 11.68
N GLN A 216 -7.82 37.89 10.80
CA GLN A 216 -9.05 38.33 10.12
C GLN A 216 -10.29 38.10 10.98
N ASP A 217 -11.37 38.84 10.72
CA ASP A 217 -12.64 38.66 11.42
C ASP A 217 -13.27 37.32 11.09
N VAL A 218 -13.65 36.59 12.13
CA VAL A 218 -14.34 35.31 11.99
C VAL A 218 -15.83 35.53 11.88
N LYS A 219 -16.45 35.00 10.82
CA LYS A 219 -17.90 35.03 10.61
C LYS A 219 -18.60 33.90 11.34
N ASN A 220 -18.13 32.67 11.12
CA ASN A 220 -18.66 31.48 11.76
C ASN A 220 -17.58 30.83 12.64
N TRP A 221 -18.01 30.53 13.86
CA TRP A 221 -17.16 29.90 14.88
C TRP A 221 -17.92 28.76 15.54
N THR A 222 -18.07 27.66 14.80
CA THR A 222 -18.70 26.43 15.33
C THR A 222 -17.69 25.40 15.72
N ASP A 223 -18.09 24.26 16.27
CA ASP A 223 -17.17 23.18 16.62
C ASP A 223 -16.55 22.48 15.42
N GLN A 224 -17.04 22.73 14.21
CA GLN A 224 -16.58 22.08 12.99
C GLN A 224 -16.12 23.05 11.92
N VAL A 225 -16.50 24.33 12.00
CA VAL A 225 -16.22 25.31 10.95
C VAL A 225 -15.73 26.61 11.56
N MET A 226 -14.61 27.10 11.04
CA MET A 226 -14.17 28.49 11.21
C MET A 226 -14.13 29.13 9.83
N SER A 227 -14.92 30.16 9.62
CA SER A 227 -14.94 30.87 8.35
C SER A 227 -14.73 32.38 8.54
N PHE A 228 -14.05 32.98 7.58
CA PHE A 228 -13.70 34.38 7.53
C PHE A 228 -14.52 35.04 6.43
N ASP A 229 -15.22 36.13 6.78
CA ASP A 229 -15.99 36.92 5.83
C ASP A 229 -16.02 38.38 6.27
N LYS A 230 -16.23 39.25 5.33
CA LYS A 230 -16.32 40.68 5.63
C LYS A 230 -17.56 40.97 6.46
N LYS A 231 -17.39 41.55 7.65
CA LYS A 231 -18.46 42.16 8.38
C LYS A 231 -18.88 43.44 7.66
N GLY A 232 -20.12 43.53 7.15
CA GLY A 232 -20.77 44.80 6.82
C GLY A 232 -21.05 45.11 5.35
N GLU A 233 -20.85 44.20 4.40
CA GLU A 233 -21.43 44.36 3.07
C GLU A 233 -22.83 43.78 3.03
N LYS A 234 -23.81 44.65 2.68
CA LYS A 234 -25.21 44.30 2.44
C LYS A 234 -25.24 43.15 1.42
N LYS A 235 -26.16 42.20 1.60
CA LYS A 235 -26.48 41.11 0.69
C LYS A 235 -26.58 41.55 -0.78
N GLY A 236 -25.45 41.71 -1.42
CA GLY A 236 -25.33 41.93 -2.84
C GLY A 236 -24.29 40.94 -3.32
N ARG A 237 -24.63 40.11 -4.28
CA ARG A 237 -23.91 39.03 -4.94
C ARG A 237 -22.50 38.82 -4.42
N ASP A 238 -22.27 37.71 -3.69
CA ASP A 238 -20.97 37.31 -3.14
C ASP A 238 -19.89 37.26 -4.25
N GLU A 239 -19.08 38.28 -4.32
CA GLU A 239 -17.86 38.28 -5.10
C GLU A 239 -16.79 37.49 -4.32
N GLY A 240 -16.81 36.19 -4.47
CA GLY A 240 -15.80 35.25 -3.94
C GLY A 240 -16.13 34.70 -2.55
N GLY A 241 -16.19 33.39 -2.44
CA GLY A 241 -16.52 32.64 -1.23
C GLY A 241 -15.63 32.98 -0.04
N ALA A 242 -16.16 32.89 1.16
CA ALA A 242 -15.42 33.07 2.39
C ALA A 242 -14.37 31.96 2.55
N SER A 243 -13.15 32.33 3.00
CA SER A 243 -12.16 31.34 3.39
C SER A 243 -12.64 30.57 4.61
N ARG A 244 -12.42 29.27 4.64
CA ARG A 244 -12.88 28.44 5.75
C ARG A 244 -11.98 27.25 6.02
N PHE A 245 -11.90 26.88 7.28
CA PHE A 245 -11.36 25.62 7.77
C PHE A 245 -12.53 24.80 8.30
N GLN A 246 -12.76 23.63 7.75
CA GLN A 246 -13.89 22.76 8.07
C GLN A 246 -13.42 21.37 8.43
N VAL A 247 -13.93 20.83 9.54
CA VAL A 247 -13.75 19.44 9.92
C VAL A 247 -14.91 18.62 9.38
N ASP A 248 -14.58 17.57 8.65
CA ASP A 248 -15.55 16.61 8.10
C ASP A 248 -15.44 15.24 8.74
N SER A 249 -16.54 14.50 8.70
CA SER A 249 -16.58 13.10 9.10
C SER A 249 -15.86 12.24 8.05
N PRO A 250 -15.31 11.07 8.44
CA PRO A 250 -14.74 10.11 7.50
C PRO A 250 -15.89 9.49 6.67
N GLN A 251 -16.04 9.97 5.45
CA GLN A 251 -17.03 9.49 4.48
C GLN A 251 -16.35 9.33 3.11
N VAL A 252 -16.87 8.45 2.28
CA VAL A 252 -16.29 8.15 0.96
C VAL A 252 -16.22 9.41 0.08
N ASP A 253 -17.21 10.29 0.17
CA ASP A 253 -17.30 11.54 -0.59
C ASP A 253 -16.62 12.75 0.09
N ALA A 254 -15.90 12.54 1.19
CA ALA A 254 -15.28 13.62 1.96
C ALA A 254 -14.33 14.49 1.12
N ILE A 255 -13.69 13.91 0.09
CA ILE A 255 -12.80 14.64 -0.82
C ILE A 255 -13.61 15.49 -1.83
N ASN A 256 -14.76 15.01 -2.30
CA ASN A 256 -15.49 15.58 -3.43
C ASN A 256 -16.34 16.80 -3.08
N GLY A 257 -16.84 16.89 -1.85
CA GLY A 257 -17.85 17.90 -1.49
C GLY A 257 -17.28 19.32 -1.39
N GLY A 258 -17.84 20.29 -2.12
CA GLY A 258 -17.62 21.74 -1.93
C GLY A 258 -16.35 22.34 -2.54
N SER A 259 -15.63 21.63 -3.40
CA SER A 259 -14.41 22.09 -4.10
C SER A 259 -13.39 22.76 -3.17
N PRO A 260 -12.82 22.05 -2.20
CA PRO A 260 -11.81 22.59 -1.30
C PRO A 260 -10.52 22.94 -2.06
N SER A 261 -9.81 23.98 -1.58
CA SER A 261 -8.45 24.31 -2.06
C SER A 261 -7.44 23.28 -1.59
N ALA A 262 -7.65 22.73 -0.38
CA ALA A 262 -6.83 21.66 0.16
C ALA A 262 -7.66 20.67 0.99
N VAL A 263 -7.27 19.40 0.92
CA VAL A 263 -7.81 18.30 1.73
C VAL A 263 -6.72 17.77 2.62
N PHE A 264 -6.96 17.76 3.91
CA PHE A 264 -6.07 17.21 4.93
C PHE A 264 -6.69 15.98 5.54
N ILE A 265 -5.98 14.86 5.53
CA ILE A 265 -6.42 13.60 6.14
C ILE A 265 -5.39 13.18 7.19
N ASP A 266 -5.83 13.16 8.45
CA ASP A 266 -4.98 12.81 9.60
C ASP A 266 -5.19 11.36 10.03
N GLU A 267 -4.09 10.67 10.33
CA GLU A 267 -4.05 9.27 10.78
C GLU A 267 -4.70 8.29 9.79
N ILE A 268 -4.29 8.39 8.50
CA ILE A 268 -4.83 7.55 7.41
C ILE A 268 -4.80 6.05 7.66
N GLY A 269 -3.83 5.55 8.45
CA GLY A 269 -3.77 4.14 8.83
C GLY A 269 -4.92 3.65 9.73
N LEU A 270 -5.85 4.54 10.12
CA LEU A 270 -7.05 4.20 10.89
C LEU A 270 -8.35 4.26 10.06
N PHE A 271 -8.24 4.54 8.73
CA PHE A 271 -9.40 4.69 7.85
C PHE A 271 -9.66 3.43 7.03
N ASP A 272 -10.68 2.67 7.36
CA ASP A 272 -11.09 1.47 6.62
C ASP A 272 -11.51 1.80 5.18
N ILE A 273 -12.06 3.02 4.98
CA ILE A 273 -12.61 3.49 3.70
C ILE A 273 -11.62 4.31 2.88
N PHE A 274 -10.34 4.42 3.30
CA PHE A 274 -9.37 5.31 2.64
C PHE A 274 -9.20 5.01 1.14
N GLY A 275 -9.12 3.74 0.75
CA GLY A 275 -9.03 3.36 -0.66
C GLY A 275 -10.28 3.72 -1.48
N GLU A 276 -11.46 3.65 -0.87
CA GLU A 276 -12.71 4.09 -1.50
C GLU A 276 -12.75 5.62 -1.63
N MET A 277 -12.34 6.35 -0.59
CA MET A 277 -12.19 7.80 -0.63
C MET A 277 -11.24 8.26 -1.73
N MET A 278 -10.11 7.55 -1.92
CA MET A 278 -9.15 7.87 -2.98
C MET A 278 -9.72 7.60 -4.37
N ARG A 279 -10.42 6.48 -4.58
CA ARG A 279 -11.06 6.18 -5.88
C ARG A 279 -12.14 7.19 -6.24
N GLU A 280 -13.05 7.48 -5.32
CA GLU A 280 -14.13 8.44 -5.52
C GLU A 280 -13.65 9.90 -5.58
N GLY A 281 -12.62 10.22 -4.78
CA GLY A 281 -12.05 11.57 -4.70
C GLY A 281 -11.12 11.94 -5.86
N ARG A 282 -10.55 10.96 -6.56
CA ARG A 282 -9.58 11.19 -7.63
C ARG A 282 -10.05 12.18 -8.71
N PRO A 283 -11.28 12.12 -9.24
CA PRO A 283 -11.78 13.10 -10.21
C PRO A 283 -11.86 14.54 -9.69
N ALA A 284 -12.00 14.73 -8.37
CA ALA A 284 -12.00 16.06 -7.76
C ALA A 284 -10.58 16.58 -7.51
N LEU A 285 -9.63 15.68 -7.24
CA LEU A 285 -8.21 16.03 -7.05
C LEU A 285 -7.54 16.40 -8.37
N PHE A 286 -7.90 15.73 -9.46
CA PHE A 286 -7.24 15.84 -10.76
C PHE A 286 -8.22 16.22 -11.86
N LYS A 287 -7.76 17.00 -12.82
CA LYS A 287 -8.50 17.33 -14.03
C LYS A 287 -7.62 17.10 -15.26
N TYR A 288 -8.20 16.50 -16.27
CA TYR A 288 -7.55 16.40 -17.56
C TYR A 288 -7.53 17.76 -18.27
N ASN A 289 -6.35 18.18 -18.71
CA ASN A 289 -6.20 19.36 -19.57
C ASN A 289 -6.17 18.90 -21.03
N PRO A 290 -7.22 19.19 -21.81
CA PRO A 290 -7.29 18.75 -23.20
C PRO A 290 -6.25 19.44 -24.12
N GLU A 291 -5.73 20.60 -23.71
CA GLU A 291 -4.75 21.35 -24.51
C GLU A 291 -3.35 20.74 -24.42
N THR A 292 -2.98 20.25 -23.23
CA THR A 292 -1.66 19.65 -22.98
C THR A 292 -1.69 18.13 -23.04
N GLY A 293 -2.87 17.49 -23.03
CA GLY A 293 -3.03 16.04 -22.95
C GLY A 293 -2.64 15.45 -21.60
N LYS A 294 -2.46 16.28 -20.56
CA LYS A 294 -1.94 15.86 -19.26
C LYS A 294 -2.97 16.06 -18.14
N MET A 295 -2.83 15.30 -17.08
CA MET A 295 -3.59 15.52 -15.84
C MET A 295 -3.00 16.72 -15.10
N THR A 296 -3.86 17.55 -14.51
CA THR A 296 -3.48 18.67 -13.64
C THR A 296 -4.16 18.54 -12.30
N MET A 297 -3.48 18.96 -11.24
CA MET A 297 -4.06 18.95 -9.91
C MET A 297 -5.01 20.13 -9.71
N GLN A 298 -6.17 19.89 -9.15
CA GLN A 298 -7.16 20.92 -8.84
C GLN A 298 -7.18 21.31 -7.36
N GLN A 299 -6.81 20.39 -6.51
CA GLN A 299 -6.82 20.54 -5.05
C GLN A 299 -5.52 20.00 -4.48
N GLN A 300 -4.96 20.65 -3.49
CA GLN A 300 -3.81 20.12 -2.78
C GLN A 300 -4.27 19.02 -1.82
N PHE A 301 -3.69 17.85 -1.94
CA PHE A 301 -4.02 16.68 -1.12
C PHE A 301 -2.87 16.34 -0.18
N LEU A 302 -3.15 16.32 1.13
CA LEU A 302 -2.18 15.95 2.15
C LEU A 302 -2.80 14.91 3.09
N ALA A 303 -2.26 13.71 3.03
CA ALA A 303 -2.68 12.62 3.90
C ALA A 303 -1.47 12.11 4.68
N TRP A 304 -1.62 11.94 5.99
CA TRP A 304 -0.51 11.46 6.83
C TRP A 304 -0.99 10.52 7.93
N GLY A 305 -0.13 9.60 8.30
CA GLY A 305 -0.43 8.66 9.38
C GLY A 305 0.76 7.78 9.76
N THR A 306 0.59 7.07 10.85
CA THR A 306 1.38 5.88 11.19
C THR A 306 0.81 4.68 10.45
N GLY A 307 1.48 3.52 10.45
CA GLY A 307 0.98 2.30 9.81
C GLY A 307 -0.41 1.85 10.27
N GLY A 308 -0.84 2.32 11.45
CA GLY A 308 -2.18 2.06 11.97
C GLY A 308 -2.43 0.62 12.37
N GLU A 309 -3.72 0.27 12.48
CA GLU A 309 -4.14 -1.11 12.72
C GLU A 309 -4.34 -1.80 11.37
N MET A 310 -3.50 -2.80 11.09
CA MET A 310 -3.49 -3.49 9.79
C MET A 310 -4.80 -4.22 9.50
N ASP A 311 -5.54 -4.62 10.54
CA ASP A 311 -6.86 -5.26 10.43
C ASP A 311 -8.00 -4.26 10.12
N LYS A 312 -7.69 -2.98 10.07
CA LYS A 312 -8.61 -1.89 9.75
C LYS A 312 -8.07 -1.09 8.56
N GLY A 313 -7.75 0.19 8.76
CA GLY A 313 -7.25 1.06 7.69
C GLY A 313 -5.78 0.88 7.33
N GLY A 314 -4.99 0.20 8.16
CA GLY A 314 -3.54 0.07 7.96
C GLY A 314 -3.16 -0.67 6.68
N SER A 315 -3.86 -1.75 6.33
CA SER A 315 -3.63 -2.50 5.09
C SER A 315 -4.00 -1.69 3.85
N VAL A 316 -5.06 -0.90 3.93
CA VAL A 316 -5.48 -0.02 2.85
C VAL A 316 -4.45 1.10 2.64
N PHE A 317 -3.99 1.70 3.74
CA PHE A 317 -2.92 2.69 3.68
C PHE A 317 -1.62 2.11 3.11
N GLU A 318 -1.24 0.89 3.52
CA GLU A 318 -0.08 0.18 2.96
C GLU A 318 -0.18 0.05 1.45
N ALA A 319 -1.34 -0.42 0.94
CA ALA A 319 -1.56 -0.61 -0.48
C ALA A 319 -1.46 0.69 -1.27
N GLU A 320 -2.15 1.75 -0.82
CA GLU A 320 -2.14 3.06 -1.47
C GLU A 320 -0.74 3.71 -1.40
N PHE A 321 -0.04 3.61 -0.27
CA PHE A 321 1.30 4.16 -0.11
C PHE A 321 2.32 3.43 -0.99
N LYS A 322 2.29 2.10 -1.02
CA LYS A 322 3.19 1.31 -1.88
C LYS A 322 2.90 1.52 -3.35
N MET A 323 1.63 1.71 -3.74
CA MET A 323 1.27 2.08 -5.10
C MET A 323 1.87 3.46 -5.46
N ALA A 324 1.69 4.48 -4.62
CA ALA A 324 2.28 5.79 -4.84
C ALA A 324 3.81 5.72 -4.94
N LEU A 325 4.45 4.92 -4.08
CA LEU A 325 5.91 4.72 -4.09
C LEU A 325 6.39 3.98 -5.35
N SER A 326 5.64 3.00 -5.85
CA SER A 326 5.96 2.32 -7.11
C SER A 326 5.88 3.29 -8.28
N GLN A 327 4.78 4.05 -8.40
CA GLN A 327 4.62 5.06 -9.44
C GLN A 327 5.76 6.10 -9.40
N TRP A 328 6.15 6.53 -8.21
CA TRP A 328 7.27 7.45 -8.01
C TRP A 328 8.61 6.86 -8.51
N ARG A 329 8.92 5.63 -8.15
CA ARG A 329 10.14 4.91 -8.58
C ARG A 329 10.17 4.65 -10.08
N ASP A 330 9.02 4.36 -10.69
CA ASP A 330 8.86 4.15 -12.13
C ASP A 330 8.87 5.48 -12.91
N LYS A 331 9.05 6.61 -12.20
CA LYS A 331 9.01 7.98 -12.75
C LYS A 331 7.67 8.32 -13.42
N ASN A 332 6.62 7.63 -13.05
CA ASN A 332 5.25 7.94 -13.46
C ASN A 332 4.66 9.00 -12.51
N TYR A 333 5.08 10.23 -12.69
CA TYR A 333 4.68 11.34 -11.81
C TYR A 333 3.24 11.82 -12.04
N GLU A 334 2.56 11.34 -13.08
CA GLU A 334 1.14 11.64 -13.35
C GLU A 334 0.20 11.15 -12.25
N TYR A 335 0.68 10.25 -11.37
CA TYR A 335 -0.04 9.92 -10.14
C TYR A 335 -0.30 11.15 -9.27
N GLY A 336 0.58 12.16 -9.33
CA GLY A 336 0.39 13.50 -8.77
C GLY A 336 0.52 13.59 -7.25
N ILE A 337 0.81 12.52 -6.55
CA ILE A 337 0.96 12.48 -5.09
C ILE A 337 2.36 11.98 -4.76
N ILE A 338 3.12 12.79 -4.03
CA ILE A 338 4.49 12.45 -3.60
C ILE A 338 4.41 11.53 -2.37
N PRO A 339 4.93 10.30 -2.43
CA PRO A 339 5.06 9.46 -1.26
C PRO A 339 6.24 9.93 -0.41
N LEU A 340 6.01 10.12 0.89
CA LEU A 340 7.03 10.54 1.83
C LEU A 340 7.05 9.62 3.05
N PHE A 341 8.25 9.21 3.47
CA PHE A 341 8.42 8.41 4.66
C PHE A 341 9.36 9.11 5.66
N PHE A 342 8.82 9.43 6.83
CA PHE A 342 9.57 10.00 7.94
C PHE A 342 9.76 8.94 9.03
N ASN A 343 10.94 8.32 9.05
CA ASN A 343 11.28 7.30 10.03
C ASN A 343 11.47 7.88 11.45
N ALA A 344 11.81 7.03 12.41
CA ALA A 344 11.95 7.43 13.82
C ALA A 344 12.95 8.56 14.04
N TYR A 345 14.02 8.64 13.25
CA TYR A 345 15.05 9.69 13.37
C TYR A 345 14.57 11.08 12.93
N ALA A 346 13.44 11.19 12.24
CA ALA A 346 12.83 12.46 11.90
C ALA A 346 12.24 13.20 13.12
N ARG A 347 12.04 12.49 14.24
CA ARG A 347 11.60 13.08 15.50
C ARG A 347 12.79 13.73 16.19
N ARG A 348 12.59 14.94 16.70
CA ARG A 348 13.64 15.71 17.40
C ARG A 348 14.17 14.95 18.62
N GLY A 349 15.50 14.85 18.71
CA GLY A 349 16.19 14.24 19.85
C GLY A 349 16.18 12.70 19.87
N VAL A 350 15.67 12.05 18.84
CA VAL A 350 15.76 10.60 18.71
C VAL A 350 17.14 10.21 18.20
N THR A 351 17.81 9.36 18.96
CA THR A 351 19.12 8.76 18.67
C THR A 351 18.99 7.23 18.70
N ASP A 352 20.04 6.54 18.26
CA ASP A 352 20.13 5.07 18.39
C ASP A 352 19.95 4.60 19.82
N GLU A 353 20.51 5.34 20.78
CA GLU A 353 20.37 5.04 22.20
C GLU A 353 18.91 5.15 22.65
N HIS A 354 18.21 6.20 22.23
CA HIS A 354 16.79 6.38 22.52
C HIS A 354 15.96 5.22 21.94
N ILE A 355 16.18 4.88 20.68
CA ILE A 355 15.48 3.77 19.99
C ILE A 355 15.77 2.45 20.72
N ASN A 356 17.01 2.19 21.10
CA ASN A 356 17.39 0.97 21.81
C ASN A 356 16.77 0.90 23.21
N ASN A 357 16.66 2.02 23.92
CA ASN A 357 16.02 2.06 25.24
C ASN A 357 14.50 1.81 25.13
N GLU A 358 13.84 2.44 24.18
CA GLU A 358 12.43 2.17 23.88
C GLU A 358 12.22 0.70 23.49
N ARG A 359 13.07 0.17 22.60
CA ARG A 359 13.02 -1.24 22.20
C ARG A 359 13.15 -2.19 23.41
N LYS A 360 14.06 -1.92 24.34
CA LYS A 360 14.19 -2.71 25.58
C LYS A 360 12.93 -2.68 26.42
N ALA A 361 12.28 -1.52 26.53
CA ALA A 361 11.03 -1.38 27.28
C ALA A 361 9.89 -2.22 26.66
N TYR A 362 9.78 -2.27 25.32
CA TYR A 362 8.81 -3.13 24.63
C TYR A 362 9.19 -4.63 24.74
N LEU A 363 10.48 -4.96 24.63
CA LEU A 363 10.97 -6.35 24.72
C LEU A 363 10.91 -6.93 26.14
N ALA A 364 10.86 -6.10 27.19
CA ALA A 364 10.64 -6.57 28.56
C ALA A 364 9.33 -7.38 28.73
N LEU A 365 8.44 -7.33 27.72
CA LEU A 365 7.21 -8.11 27.64
C LEU A 365 7.39 -9.40 26.81
N GLU A 366 8.60 -9.70 26.33
CA GLU A 366 8.91 -10.85 25.47
C GLU A 366 8.57 -12.17 26.21
N GLY A 367 8.07 -13.16 25.44
CA GLY A 367 7.60 -14.43 26.02
C GLY A 367 6.15 -14.45 26.48
N THR A 368 5.43 -13.35 26.37
CA THR A 368 3.99 -13.28 26.62
C THR A 368 3.23 -12.98 25.32
N LYS A 369 1.91 -13.34 25.27
CA LYS A 369 1.05 -12.87 24.15
C LYS A 369 1.05 -11.36 23.98
N LYS A 370 1.33 -10.60 25.05
CA LYS A 370 1.51 -9.14 25.02
C LYS A 370 2.85 -8.72 24.38
N GLY A 371 3.87 -9.56 24.46
CA GLY A 371 5.20 -9.28 23.91
C GLY A 371 5.24 -9.22 22.38
N GLU A 372 4.55 -10.14 21.70
CA GLU A 372 4.44 -10.11 20.23
C GLU A 372 3.73 -8.81 19.76
N VAL A 373 2.61 -8.47 20.42
CA VAL A 373 1.88 -7.23 20.14
C VAL A 373 2.77 -6.01 20.43
N ALA A 374 3.52 -6.02 21.52
CA ALA A 374 4.40 -4.94 21.88
C ALA A 374 5.54 -4.75 20.87
N LYS A 375 6.11 -5.84 20.36
CA LYS A 375 7.16 -5.80 19.33
C LYS A 375 6.65 -5.12 18.06
N VAL A 376 5.49 -5.52 17.56
CA VAL A 376 4.89 -4.91 16.37
C VAL A 376 4.56 -3.43 16.63
N GLN A 377 3.99 -3.11 17.80
CA GLN A 377 3.72 -1.73 18.18
C GLN A 377 5.00 -0.88 18.24
N PHE A 378 6.11 -1.44 18.73
CA PHE A 378 7.40 -0.73 18.72
C PHE A 378 7.79 -0.36 17.28
N HIS A 379 7.80 -1.31 16.34
CA HIS A 379 8.16 -1.06 14.95
C HIS A 379 7.22 -0.05 14.27
N GLN A 380 5.92 -0.12 14.53
CA GLN A 380 4.96 0.86 14.01
C GLN A 380 5.12 2.27 14.61
N HIS A 381 5.57 2.37 15.86
CA HIS A 381 5.77 3.65 16.54
C HIS A 381 7.13 4.28 16.22
N TYR A 382 8.15 3.46 16.06
CA TYR A 382 9.53 3.83 15.75
C TYR A 382 10.02 3.13 14.47
N PRO A 383 9.32 3.26 13.34
CA PRO A 383 9.72 2.60 12.11
C PRO A 383 11.07 3.15 11.64
N ILE A 384 11.98 2.26 11.29
CA ILE A 384 13.25 2.60 10.65
C ILE A 384 13.10 2.50 9.13
N THR A 385 12.33 1.51 8.67
CA THR A 385 12.00 1.27 7.26
C THR A 385 10.51 1.43 7.01
N ILE A 386 10.12 1.54 5.75
CA ILE A 386 8.72 1.58 5.34
C ILE A 386 8.00 0.28 5.76
N ASP A 387 8.67 -0.86 5.65
CA ASP A 387 8.08 -2.15 6.04
C ASP A 387 7.85 -2.25 7.55
N ASP A 388 8.73 -1.67 8.37
CA ASP A 388 8.50 -1.59 9.83
C ASP A 388 7.19 -0.88 10.17
N MET A 389 6.86 0.17 9.41
CA MET A 389 5.64 0.95 9.65
C MET A 389 4.38 0.12 9.45
N PHE A 390 4.41 -0.86 8.53
CA PHE A 390 3.27 -1.70 8.16
C PHE A 390 3.32 -3.11 8.75
N LEU A 391 4.12 -3.31 9.80
CA LEU A 391 4.15 -4.60 10.49
C LEU A 391 2.77 -4.96 11.07
N ARG A 392 2.33 -6.19 10.83
CA ARG A 392 1.04 -6.71 11.31
C ARG A 392 1.13 -7.20 12.75
N LYS A 393 0.11 -6.94 13.55
CA LYS A 393 -0.03 -7.50 14.91
C LYS A 393 -0.42 -8.96 14.89
N ALA A 394 -1.02 -9.42 13.81
CA ALA A 394 -1.44 -10.79 13.67
C ALA A 394 -0.22 -11.71 13.41
N ARG A 395 -0.24 -12.87 14.03
CA ARG A 395 0.78 -13.89 13.80
C ARG A 395 0.62 -14.41 12.38
N THR A 396 1.57 -14.08 11.51
CA THR A 396 1.66 -14.71 10.19
C THR A 396 2.11 -16.15 10.31
N LEU A 397 1.61 -17.01 9.43
CA LEU A 397 2.02 -18.41 9.38
C LEU A 397 3.54 -18.53 9.11
N VAL A 398 4.03 -17.69 8.21
CA VAL A 398 5.45 -17.63 7.84
C VAL A 398 5.98 -16.23 8.17
N PRO A 399 7.17 -16.10 8.77
CA PRO A 399 7.75 -14.80 9.07
C PRO A 399 7.89 -13.93 7.82
N ILE A 400 7.44 -12.68 7.88
CA ILE A 400 7.42 -11.76 6.72
C ILE A 400 8.82 -11.54 6.14
N HIS A 401 9.85 -11.47 6.99
CA HIS A 401 11.23 -11.31 6.51
C HIS A 401 11.67 -12.50 5.65
N TYR A 402 11.24 -13.72 5.97
CA TYR A 402 11.51 -14.90 5.16
C TYR A 402 10.77 -14.82 3.81
N CYS A 403 9.51 -14.40 3.80
CA CYS A 403 8.77 -14.17 2.55
C CYS A 403 9.47 -13.13 1.67
N ASN A 404 9.91 -12.00 2.24
CA ASN A 404 10.63 -10.95 1.52
C ASN A 404 11.98 -11.45 0.99
N GLN A 405 12.70 -12.24 1.77
CA GLN A 405 13.94 -12.89 1.32
C GLN A 405 13.68 -13.79 0.12
N ARG A 406 12.64 -14.65 0.19
CA ARG A 406 12.28 -15.55 -0.92
C ARG A 406 11.88 -14.78 -2.17
N LEU A 407 11.08 -13.73 -2.05
CA LEU A 407 10.72 -12.86 -3.18
C LEU A 407 11.96 -12.22 -3.81
N SER A 408 12.86 -11.69 -2.99
CA SER A 408 14.13 -11.13 -3.48
C SER A 408 14.99 -12.18 -4.21
N GLU A 409 15.03 -13.41 -3.70
CA GLU A 409 15.73 -14.51 -4.34
C GLU A 409 15.07 -14.92 -5.68
N ILE A 410 13.74 -14.96 -5.74
CA ILE A 410 13.00 -15.30 -6.97
C ILE A 410 13.23 -14.22 -8.04
N TYR A 411 13.10 -12.94 -7.68
CA TYR A 411 13.31 -11.84 -8.61
C TYR A 411 14.78 -11.59 -8.97
N GLY A 412 15.71 -11.94 -8.08
CA GLY A 412 17.16 -11.83 -8.30
C GLY A 412 17.80 -13.03 -8.99
N LYS A 413 17.11 -14.17 -9.04
CA LYS A 413 17.49 -15.33 -9.84
C LYS A 413 16.87 -15.17 -11.22
N ASP A 414 17.61 -15.46 -12.28
CA ASP A 414 17.04 -15.69 -13.62
C ASP A 414 16.19 -16.99 -13.62
N VAL A 415 15.18 -17.06 -12.74
CA VAL A 415 14.21 -18.15 -12.77
C VAL A 415 13.36 -17.92 -14.01
N PRO A 416 13.36 -18.81 -14.99
CA PRO A 416 12.56 -18.65 -16.18
C PRO A 416 11.08 -18.84 -15.82
N ILE A 417 10.40 -17.73 -15.51
CA ILE A 417 8.95 -17.70 -15.32
C ILE A 417 8.35 -17.34 -16.67
N GLU A 418 7.60 -18.28 -17.25
CA GLU A 418 6.87 -18.04 -18.46
C GLU A 418 5.42 -17.67 -18.14
N TYR A 419 4.95 -16.58 -18.71
CA TYR A 419 3.56 -16.13 -18.63
C TYR A 419 2.84 -16.46 -19.92
N GLY A 420 1.58 -16.92 -19.85
CA GLY A 420 0.83 -17.29 -21.02
C GLY A 420 -0.52 -17.89 -20.69
N TYR A 421 -1.03 -18.71 -21.59
CA TYR A 421 -2.28 -19.41 -21.44
C TYR A 421 -2.23 -20.78 -22.11
N PHE A 422 -3.18 -21.65 -21.74
CA PHE A 422 -3.32 -22.95 -22.36
C PHE A 422 -4.36 -22.90 -23.49
N GLU A 423 -4.01 -23.44 -24.66
CA GLU A 423 -4.95 -23.64 -25.76
C GLU A 423 -5.37 -25.12 -25.85
N PRO A 424 -6.67 -25.38 -26.13
CA PRO A 424 -7.16 -26.74 -26.31
C PRO A 424 -6.67 -27.36 -27.62
N ILE A 425 -6.31 -28.63 -27.58
CA ILE A 425 -6.17 -29.48 -28.72
C ILE A 425 -7.50 -30.24 -28.87
N MET A 426 -8.18 -30.07 -29.96
CA MET A 426 -9.53 -30.60 -30.18
C MET A 426 -9.56 -31.66 -31.26
N ASP A 427 -10.46 -32.64 -31.13
CA ASP A 427 -10.82 -33.60 -32.18
C ASP A 427 -11.98 -33.05 -32.98
N MET A 428 -11.68 -32.54 -34.15
CA MET A 428 -12.65 -31.94 -35.07
C MET A 428 -13.71 -32.93 -35.60
N SER A 429 -13.53 -34.22 -35.41
CA SER A 429 -14.50 -35.27 -35.79
C SER A 429 -15.58 -35.50 -34.71
N GLN A 430 -15.41 -34.95 -33.53
CA GLN A 430 -16.30 -35.17 -32.40
C GLN A 430 -16.84 -33.83 -31.86
N PRO A 431 -17.97 -33.33 -32.41
CA PRO A 431 -18.59 -32.11 -31.87
C PRO A 431 -19.13 -32.33 -30.47
N THR A 432 -19.04 -31.28 -29.64
CA THR A 432 -19.64 -31.25 -28.30
C THR A 432 -20.79 -30.25 -28.25
N PRO A 433 -21.77 -30.44 -27.37
CA PRO A 433 -22.85 -29.48 -27.18
C PRO A 433 -22.44 -28.27 -26.36
N ASP A 434 -21.17 -28.13 -25.97
CA ASP A 434 -20.71 -27.03 -25.15
C ASP A 434 -20.47 -25.76 -25.96
N LEU A 435 -20.92 -24.62 -25.42
CA LEU A 435 -20.79 -23.33 -26.09
C LEU A 435 -19.38 -22.74 -26.03
N ILE A 436 -18.46 -23.36 -25.27
CA ILE A 436 -17.07 -22.86 -25.13
C ILE A 436 -16.14 -23.55 -26.10
N THR A 437 -16.31 -24.86 -26.28
CA THR A 437 -15.55 -25.63 -27.23
C THR A 437 -16.52 -26.36 -28.16
N GLU A 438 -16.44 -26.10 -29.45
CA GLU A 438 -17.30 -26.74 -30.43
C GLU A 438 -17.00 -28.23 -30.63
N TYR A 439 -15.82 -28.66 -30.22
CA TYR A 439 -15.28 -30.01 -30.40
C TYR A 439 -14.69 -30.58 -29.13
N ARG A 440 -14.58 -31.90 -29.08
CA ARG A 440 -14.03 -32.63 -27.95
C ARG A 440 -12.57 -32.26 -27.71
N ILE A 441 -12.25 -31.88 -26.49
CA ILE A 441 -10.88 -31.62 -26.03
C ILE A 441 -10.13 -32.95 -25.91
N THR A 442 -8.95 -33.05 -26.51
CA THR A 442 -8.07 -34.23 -26.45
C THR A 442 -6.72 -33.94 -25.82
N GLY A 443 -6.39 -32.69 -25.60
CA GLY A 443 -5.14 -32.26 -24.98
C GLY A 443 -5.05 -30.74 -24.85
N ALA A 444 -3.88 -30.28 -24.47
CA ALA A 444 -3.58 -28.85 -24.33
C ALA A 444 -2.18 -28.52 -24.83
N ARG A 445 -1.98 -27.30 -25.28
CA ARG A 445 -0.65 -26.73 -25.57
C ARG A 445 -0.47 -25.44 -24.78
N TRP A 446 0.76 -25.16 -24.39
CA TRP A 446 1.12 -23.90 -23.76
C TRP A 446 1.44 -22.84 -24.81
N ILE A 447 0.91 -21.65 -24.64
CA ILE A 447 1.22 -20.48 -25.44
C ILE A 447 1.91 -19.48 -24.54
N ASN A 448 3.18 -19.24 -24.78
CA ASN A 448 3.96 -18.24 -24.06
C ASN A 448 3.62 -16.85 -24.66
N THR A 449 3.15 -15.95 -23.83
CA THR A 449 2.96 -14.54 -24.18
C THR A 449 4.17 -13.79 -23.66
N SER A 450 5.06 -13.37 -24.55
CA SER A 450 6.31 -12.65 -24.23
C SER A 450 6.10 -11.24 -23.65
N GLY A 451 5.00 -11.00 -22.96
CA GLY A 451 4.64 -9.71 -22.36
C GLY A 451 3.52 -9.88 -21.35
N ARG A 452 3.50 -9.03 -20.43
CA ARG A 452 2.73 -8.92 -19.20
C ARG A 452 1.20 -8.82 -19.32
N GLU A 453 0.54 -9.09 -20.43
CA GLU A 453 -0.50 -8.11 -20.73
C GLU A 453 -1.91 -8.44 -20.38
N ASP A 454 -2.24 -9.63 -20.00
CA ASP A 454 -3.63 -9.83 -19.57
C ASP A 454 -3.70 -10.73 -18.33
N VAL A 455 -3.88 -10.11 -17.18
CA VAL A 455 -4.12 -10.80 -15.90
C VAL A 455 -5.34 -11.73 -16.00
N SER A 456 -6.24 -11.50 -16.96
CA SER A 456 -7.46 -12.27 -17.15
C SER A 456 -7.23 -13.67 -17.77
N THR A 457 -6.08 -13.93 -18.37
CA THR A 457 -5.76 -15.20 -19.02
C THR A 457 -4.43 -15.81 -18.60
N THR A 458 -3.84 -15.35 -17.52
CA THR A 458 -2.46 -15.66 -17.15
C THR A 458 -2.33 -17.04 -16.53
N ALA A 459 -1.51 -17.90 -17.13
CA ALA A 459 -0.97 -19.08 -16.48
C ALA A 459 0.54 -18.94 -16.38
N MET A 460 1.12 -19.39 -15.26
CA MET A 460 2.55 -19.30 -15.00
C MET A 460 3.15 -20.69 -14.95
N ILE A 461 4.13 -20.96 -15.81
CA ILE A 461 4.93 -22.19 -15.74
C ILE A 461 6.25 -21.83 -15.08
N VAL A 462 6.49 -22.39 -13.92
CA VAL A 462 7.70 -22.07 -13.13
C VAL A 462 8.86 -22.97 -13.47
N HIS A 463 8.65 -24.28 -13.55
CA HIS A 463 9.67 -25.29 -13.82
C HIS A 463 9.10 -26.46 -14.60
N HIS A 464 9.95 -27.05 -15.42
CA HIS A 464 9.75 -28.36 -16.02
C HIS A 464 8.41 -28.53 -16.78
N PRO A 465 8.29 -27.92 -17.96
CA PRO A 465 7.25 -28.37 -18.89
C PRO A 465 7.42 -29.89 -19.09
N PRO A 466 6.32 -30.63 -19.29
CA PRO A 466 6.39 -32.08 -19.45
C PRO A 466 7.07 -32.40 -20.79
N ASN A 467 8.38 -32.53 -20.78
CA ASN A 467 9.18 -32.84 -21.94
C ASN A 467 10.09 -34.03 -21.59
N GLY A 468 10.31 -34.92 -22.54
CA GLY A 468 11.25 -36.02 -22.43
C GLY A 468 10.66 -37.31 -21.84
N GLU A 469 11.17 -37.80 -20.69
CA GLU A 469 10.74 -39.07 -20.09
C GLU A 469 9.29 -39.02 -19.62
N ILE A 470 8.52 -40.08 -19.94
CA ILE A 470 7.15 -40.25 -19.44
C ILE A 470 7.22 -40.79 -18.02
N TRP A 471 6.64 -40.02 -17.10
CA TRP A 471 6.62 -40.35 -15.68
C TRP A 471 5.22 -40.69 -15.20
N LYS A 472 5.09 -41.83 -14.55
CA LYS A 472 3.86 -42.22 -13.89
C LYS A 472 3.76 -41.55 -12.52
N ASN A 473 2.60 -40.96 -12.20
CA ASN A 473 2.31 -40.35 -10.89
C ASN A 473 3.32 -39.28 -10.44
N ARG A 474 3.82 -38.48 -11.36
CA ARG A 474 4.75 -37.38 -11.06
C ARG A 474 4.04 -36.11 -10.66
N TRP A 475 3.06 -35.70 -11.46
CA TRP A 475 2.37 -34.43 -11.25
C TRP A 475 0.98 -34.64 -10.64
N TYR A 476 0.66 -33.74 -9.71
CA TYR A 476 -0.61 -33.68 -9.00
C TYR A 476 -1.15 -32.27 -9.02
N GLN A 477 -2.44 -32.14 -9.25
CA GLN A 477 -3.12 -30.84 -9.30
C GLN A 477 -3.87 -30.61 -7.98
N GLY A 478 -3.83 -29.37 -7.50
CA GLY A 478 -4.63 -28.88 -6.40
C GLY A 478 -5.36 -27.62 -6.85
N THR A 479 -6.64 -27.52 -6.54
CA THR A 479 -7.49 -26.41 -7.02
C THR A 479 -8.31 -25.83 -5.89
N ASP A 480 -8.20 -24.52 -5.71
CA ASP A 480 -9.07 -23.69 -4.90
C ASP A 480 -10.03 -22.98 -5.87
N PRO A 481 -11.31 -23.46 -5.96
CA PRO A 481 -12.23 -23.00 -6.97
C PRO A 481 -13.00 -21.76 -6.57
N VAL A 482 -13.53 -21.02 -7.54
CA VAL A 482 -14.45 -19.89 -7.32
C VAL A 482 -15.82 -20.23 -7.93
N ASN A 483 -16.89 -19.87 -7.21
CA ASN A 483 -18.27 -20.07 -7.65
C ASN A 483 -19.20 -18.85 -7.44
N SER A 484 -18.63 -17.70 -7.05
CA SER A 484 -19.41 -16.48 -6.78
C SER A 484 -19.10 -15.39 -7.81
N GLU A 485 -20.11 -14.84 -8.47
CA GLU A 485 -19.97 -13.72 -9.39
C GLU A 485 -19.60 -12.40 -8.68
N THR A 486 -19.95 -12.27 -7.42
CA THR A 486 -19.81 -11.04 -6.62
C THR A 486 -18.60 -11.00 -5.70
N GLY A 487 -17.89 -12.11 -5.52
CA GLY A 487 -16.73 -12.21 -4.64
C GLY A 487 -15.46 -11.61 -5.24
N HIS A 488 -14.43 -11.42 -4.41
CA HIS A 488 -13.09 -10.98 -4.82
C HIS A 488 -12.09 -12.13 -4.96
N SER A 489 -12.39 -13.34 -4.46
CA SER A 489 -11.52 -14.52 -4.55
C SER A 489 -11.17 -14.86 -5.99
N MET A 490 -9.95 -15.28 -6.20
CA MET A 490 -9.45 -15.78 -7.48
C MET A 490 -9.58 -17.30 -7.53
N MET A 491 -9.78 -17.87 -8.71
CA MET A 491 -9.57 -19.30 -8.88
C MET A 491 -8.08 -19.55 -8.98
N CYS A 492 -7.57 -20.42 -8.15
CA CYS A 492 -6.19 -20.85 -8.21
C CYS A 492 -6.10 -22.37 -8.43
N SER A 493 -5.23 -22.78 -9.34
CA SER A 493 -4.89 -24.18 -9.54
C SER A 493 -3.38 -24.33 -9.72
N ALA A 494 -2.78 -25.26 -8.98
CA ALA A 494 -1.35 -25.51 -8.97
C ALA A 494 -1.03 -26.94 -9.36
N ILE A 495 0.07 -27.12 -10.09
CA ILE A 495 0.68 -28.43 -10.38
C ILE A 495 1.89 -28.63 -9.48
N TRP A 496 1.84 -29.63 -8.63
CA TRP A 496 2.95 -30.09 -7.81
C TRP A 496 3.73 -31.21 -8.51
N ASP A 497 5.04 -31.04 -8.65
CA ASP A 497 5.94 -32.08 -9.12
C ASP A 497 6.47 -32.89 -7.92
N SER A 498 5.95 -34.08 -7.71
CA SER A 498 6.36 -34.97 -6.60
C SER A 498 7.78 -35.50 -6.71
N LEU A 499 8.40 -35.39 -7.88
CA LEU A 499 9.79 -35.83 -8.10
C LEU A 499 10.77 -34.75 -7.61
N THR A 500 10.49 -33.49 -7.87
CA THR A 500 11.34 -32.35 -7.49
C THR A 500 10.87 -31.67 -6.19
N ASN A 501 9.67 -32.02 -5.72
CA ASN A 501 9.01 -31.34 -4.62
C ASN A 501 8.95 -29.82 -4.85
N SER A 502 8.41 -29.43 -6.00
CA SER A 502 8.31 -28.04 -6.44
C SER A 502 6.99 -27.79 -7.16
N VAL A 503 6.64 -26.54 -7.33
CA VAL A 503 5.49 -26.11 -8.12
C VAL A 503 5.92 -25.98 -9.58
N SER A 504 5.26 -26.70 -10.48
CA SER A 504 5.56 -26.66 -11.91
C SER A 504 4.76 -25.63 -12.69
N SER A 505 3.53 -25.37 -12.30
CA SER A 505 2.63 -24.42 -12.95
C SER A 505 1.56 -23.92 -11.99
N VAL A 506 1.15 -22.69 -12.17
CA VAL A 506 0.00 -22.10 -11.44
C VAL A 506 -0.89 -21.39 -12.44
N VAL A 507 -2.19 -21.67 -12.38
CA VAL A 507 -3.24 -20.86 -12.96
C VAL A 507 -3.84 -20.02 -11.84
N PHE A 508 -3.74 -18.71 -11.93
CA PHE A 508 -4.31 -17.75 -10.99
C PHE A 508 -5.15 -16.77 -11.78
N HIS A 509 -6.46 -17.03 -11.83
CA HIS A 509 -7.31 -16.42 -12.83
C HIS A 509 -8.76 -16.25 -12.34
N ARG A 510 -9.43 -15.22 -12.88
CA ARG A 510 -10.86 -15.02 -12.70
C ARG A 510 -11.44 -14.35 -13.93
N ASP A 511 -12.28 -15.05 -14.68
CA ASP A 511 -13.08 -14.50 -15.76
C ASP A 511 -14.52 -14.27 -15.30
N ARG A 512 -15.20 -13.30 -15.87
CA ARG A 512 -16.65 -13.09 -15.67
C ARG A 512 -17.47 -14.32 -16.03
N LYS A 513 -17.03 -15.05 -17.04
CA LYS A 513 -17.60 -16.35 -17.42
C LYS A 513 -16.71 -17.45 -16.83
N PHE A 514 -17.02 -17.93 -15.66
CA PHE A 514 -16.24 -18.97 -14.96
C PHE A 514 -15.85 -20.18 -15.80
N LYS A 515 -16.64 -20.52 -16.81
CA LYS A 515 -16.33 -21.60 -17.72
C LYS A 515 -14.98 -21.45 -18.43
N TYR A 516 -14.54 -20.21 -18.75
CA TYR A 516 -13.20 -19.98 -19.31
C TYR A 516 -12.10 -20.24 -18.28
N THR A 517 -12.35 -19.87 -17.04
CA THR A 517 -11.42 -20.16 -15.93
C THR A 517 -11.33 -21.67 -15.71
N TYR A 518 -12.45 -22.37 -15.66
CA TYR A 518 -12.49 -23.83 -15.52
C TYR A 518 -11.81 -24.55 -16.69
N LEU A 519 -11.95 -23.99 -17.88
CA LEU A 519 -11.25 -24.50 -19.07
C LEU A 519 -9.73 -24.40 -18.92
N GLN A 520 -9.19 -23.28 -18.44
CA GLN A 520 -7.73 -23.13 -18.23
C GLN A 520 -7.20 -24.15 -17.22
N VAL A 521 -7.93 -24.42 -16.12
CA VAL A 521 -7.57 -25.42 -15.14
C VAL A 521 -7.62 -26.84 -15.71
N LEU A 522 -8.62 -27.15 -16.54
CA LEU A 522 -8.68 -28.43 -17.27
C LEU A 522 -7.49 -28.58 -18.22
N LEU A 523 -7.20 -27.53 -19.00
CA LEU A 523 -6.11 -27.54 -19.97
C LEU A 523 -4.73 -27.65 -19.29
N GLN A 524 -4.53 -27.02 -18.14
CA GLN A 524 -3.34 -27.20 -17.31
C GLN A 524 -3.16 -28.67 -16.93
N SER A 525 -4.23 -29.32 -16.49
CA SER A 525 -4.23 -30.74 -16.13
C SER A 525 -3.85 -31.65 -17.32
N LEU A 526 -4.42 -31.36 -18.50
CA LEU A 526 -4.16 -32.13 -19.72
C LEU A 526 -2.75 -31.89 -20.26
N TYR A 527 -2.19 -30.71 -20.09
CA TYR A 527 -0.84 -30.37 -20.51
C TYR A 527 0.23 -31.18 -19.74
N TYR A 528 -0.01 -31.43 -18.45
CA TYR A 528 0.87 -32.23 -17.62
C TYR A 528 0.57 -33.74 -17.65
N ASP A 529 -0.51 -34.17 -18.32
CA ASP A 529 -0.87 -35.58 -18.46
C ASP A 529 -0.09 -36.28 -19.58
N GLN A 530 1.16 -36.60 -19.34
CA GLN A 530 1.99 -37.31 -20.31
C GLN A 530 1.48 -38.71 -20.67
N GLN A 531 0.67 -39.31 -19.80
CA GLN A 531 0.12 -40.65 -19.99
C GLN A 531 -1.20 -40.67 -20.73
N LYS A 532 -1.75 -39.48 -21.08
CA LYS A 532 -3.04 -39.31 -21.77
C LYS A 532 -4.21 -40.05 -21.09
N ARG A 533 -4.25 -39.98 -19.76
CA ARG A 533 -5.28 -40.61 -18.92
C ARG A 533 -6.51 -39.73 -18.67
N GLY A 534 -6.62 -38.60 -19.32
CA GLY A 534 -7.69 -37.64 -19.13
C GLY A 534 -7.39 -36.59 -18.07
N GLY A 535 -6.12 -36.25 -17.89
CA GLY A 535 -5.60 -35.25 -16.95
C GLY A 535 -4.87 -35.86 -15.76
N VAL A 536 -4.04 -35.05 -15.12
CA VAL A 536 -3.40 -35.42 -13.86
C VAL A 536 -4.41 -35.50 -12.72
N LYS A 537 -4.12 -36.27 -11.66
CA LYS A 537 -5.00 -36.33 -10.50
C LYS A 537 -5.17 -34.96 -9.84
N GLU A 538 -6.42 -34.55 -9.64
CA GLU A 538 -6.79 -33.25 -9.10
C GLU A 538 -7.50 -33.38 -7.75
N LEU A 539 -7.02 -32.62 -6.75
CA LEU A 539 -7.68 -32.43 -5.47
C LEU A 539 -8.29 -31.04 -5.40
N VAL A 540 -9.63 -30.99 -5.31
CA VAL A 540 -10.41 -29.75 -5.33
C VAL A 540 -10.98 -29.49 -3.93
N GLU A 541 -11.10 -28.20 -3.53
CA GLU A 541 -11.92 -27.86 -2.38
C GLU A 541 -13.38 -28.19 -2.66
N ASN A 542 -13.96 -29.09 -1.87
CA ASN A 542 -15.29 -29.61 -2.16
C ASN A 542 -16.45 -28.76 -1.61
N ASN A 543 -16.16 -27.73 -0.82
CA ASN A 543 -17.22 -26.86 -0.28
C ASN A 543 -17.89 -26.04 -1.39
N ILE A 544 -17.08 -25.59 -2.37
CA ILE A 544 -17.48 -24.69 -3.45
C ILE A 544 -17.16 -25.22 -4.85
N GLY A 545 -16.55 -26.40 -4.97
CA GLY A 545 -16.00 -26.95 -6.22
C GLY A 545 -17.01 -27.58 -7.17
N ASP A 546 -18.31 -27.63 -6.87
CA ASP A 546 -19.31 -28.35 -7.69
C ASP A 546 -19.34 -27.90 -9.14
N MET A 547 -19.45 -26.58 -9.37
CA MET A 547 -19.52 -26.03 -10.73
C MET A 547 -18.26 -26.34 -11.56
N HIS A 548 -17.11 -26.37 -10.94
CA HIS A 548 -15.86 -26.74 -11.60
C HIS A 548 -15.84 -28.22 -11.95
N VAL A 549 -16.27 -29.09 -11.04
CA VAL A 549 -16.33 -30.53 -11.26
C VAL A 549 -17.35 -30.86 -12.33
N ASP A 550 -18.56 -30.28 -12.26
CA ASP A 550 -19.61 -30.46 -13.27
C ASP A 550 -19.14 -30.06 -14.67
N PHE A 551 -18.43 -28.91 -14.77
CA PHE A 551 -17.84 -28.47 -16.05
C PHE A 551 -16.90 -29.54 -16.63
N GLN A 552 -16.04 -30.12 -15.81
CA GLN A 552 -15.09 -31.12 -16.26
C GLN A 552 -15.76 -32.48 -16.57
N GLU A 553 -16.82 -32.84 -15.83
CA GLU A 553 -17.62 -34.02 -16.10
C GLU A 553 -18.33 -33.97 -17.45
N ILE A 554 -18.88 -32.80 -17.83
CA ILE A 554 -19.51 -32.56 -19.14
C ILE A 554 -18.50 -32.83 -20.26
N HIS A 555 -17.21 -32.47 -20.05
CA HIS A 555 -16.15 -32.73 -21.02
C HIS A 555 -15.55 -34.15 -20.92
N GLY A 556 -16.06 -35.04 -20.07
CA GLY A 556 -15.66 -36.45 -19.97
C GLY A 556 -14.46 -36.69 -19.03
N PHE A 557 -14.10 -35.72 -18.19
CA PHE A 557 -12.90 -35.80 -17.32
C PHE A 557 -13.18 -36.11 -15.83
N LYS A 558 -14.26 -36.75 -15.52
CA LYS A 558 -14.67 -37.11 -14.14
C LYS A 558 -13.62 -37.94 -13.38
N THR A 559 -12.95 -38.85 -14.06
CA THR A 559 -12.06 -39.84 -13.44
C THR A 559 -10.76 -39.27 -12.87
N LYS A 560 -10.42 -38.04 -13.22
CA LYS A 560 -9.19 -37.41 -12.72
C LYS A 560 -9.29 -36.91 -11.28
N PHE A 561 -10.50 -36.68 -10.76
CA PHE A 561 -10.66 -36.15 -9.41
C PHE A 561 -10.25 -37.18 -8.35
N THR A 562 -9.53 -36.69 -7.32
CA THR A 562 -9.20 -37.46 -6.15
C THR A 562 -10.44 -37.62 -5.29
N ALA A 563 -10.87 -38.87 -5.08
CA ALA A 563 -12.01 -39.14 -4.23
C ALA A 563 -11.68 -38.88 -2.75
N ASN A 564 -12.66 -38.36 -1.99
CA ASN A 564 -12.47 -38.10 -0.55
C ASN A 564 -11.99 -39.34 0.20
N ALA A 565 -12.46 -40.52 -0.18
CA ALA A 565 -12.03 -41.79 0.41
C ALA A 565 -10.55 -42.19 0.11
N GLN A 566 -9.91 -41.53 -0.85
CA GLN A 566 -8.49 -41.76 -1.20
C GLN A 566 -7.55 -40.91 -0.34
N LEU A 567 -8.09 -39.90 0.34
CA LEU A 567 -7.31 -39.04 1.24
C LEU A 567 -6.96 -39.79 2.53
N PRO A 568 -5.91 -39.38 3.25
CA PRO A 568 -5.67 -39.84 4.61
C PRO A 568 -6.93 -39.68 5.48
N GLU A 569 -7.17 -40.60 6.40
CA GLU A 569 -8.39 -40.67 7.23
C GLU A 569 -8.73 -39.34 7.91
N TYR A 570 -7.70 -38.61 8.35
CA TYR A 570 -7.87 -37.31 9.02
C TYR A 570 -8.32 -36.15 8.10
N PHE A 571 -8.31 -36.34 6.77
CA PHE A 571 -8.90 -35.41 5.81
C PHE A 571 -10.25 -35.87 5.27
N GLN A 572 -10.65 -37.10 5.54
CA GLN A 572 -11.92 -37.64 5.09
C GLN A 572 -13.11 -37.02 5.83
N THR A 573 -14.17 -36.77 5.10
CA THR A 573 -15.43 -36.21 5.63
C THR A 573 -16.55 -37.24 5.44
N TYR A 574 -17.06 -37.80 6.52
CA TYR A 574 -18.18 -38.77 6.47
C TYR A 574 -19.47 -38.04 6.06
N GLY A 575 -20.20 -38.61 5.11
CA GLY A 575 -21.45 -38.06 4.61
C GLY A 575 -21.27 -36.81 3.71
N GLY A 576 -20.02 -36.50 3.30
CA GLY A 576 -19.68 -35.42 2.41
C GLY A 576 -19.74 -35.79 0.94
N LYS A 577 -19.30 -34.89 0.06
CA LYS A 577 -19.15 -35.13 -1.38
C LYS A 577 -18.14 -36.24 -1.64
N TRP A 578 -18.31 -36.96 -2.74
CA TRP A 578 -17.45 -38.09 -3.09
C TRP A 578 -16.01 -37.64 -3.49
N PHE A 579 -15.86 -36.39 -3.92
CA PHE A 579 -14.58 -35.83 -4.40
C PHE A 579 -14.02 -34.79 -3.43
N GLY A 580 -12.71 -34.59 -3.55
CA GLY A 580 -12.03 -33.42 -3.00
C GLY A 580 -11.84 -33.41 -1.49
N ILE A 581 -11.40 -32.29 -1.00
CA ILE A 581 -11.11 -32.00 0.41
C ILE A 581 -12.03 -30.89 0.94
N SER A 582 -12.48 -31.02 2.18
CA SER A 582 -13.26 -29.98 2.84
C SER A 582 -12.35 -29.02 3.59
N ASN A 583 -12.51 -27.71 3.39
CA ASN A 583 -11.81 -26.66 4.13
C ASN A 583 -12.72 -26.05 5.20
N LYS A 584 -13.22 -26.89 6.12
CA LYS A 584 -14.11 -26.49 7.23
C LYS A 584 -13.37 -26.57 8.57
N ALA A 585 -14.02 -26.13 9.63
CA ALA A 585 -13.46 -26.03 10.98
C ALA A 585 -12.64 -27.25 11.45
N ASN A 586 -13.05 -28.47 11.07
CA ASN A 586 -12.39 -29.72 11.50
C ASN A 586 -11.14 -30.06 10.67
N THR A 587 -11.08 -29.67 9.41
CA THR A 587 -9.99 -30.01 8.45
C THR A 587 -9.04 -28.84 8.21
N ALA A 588 -9.52 -27.60 8.29
CA ALA A 588 -8.70 -26.41 8.07
C ALA A 588 -7.39 -26.38 8.90
N PRO A 589 -7.37 -26.68 10.21
CA PRO A 589 -6.13 -26.70 10.99
C PRO A 589 -5.11 -27.70 10.46
N ARG A 590 -5.58 -28.83 9.92
CA ARG A 590 -4.74 -29.89 9.36
C ARG A 590 -4.19 -29.50 7.99
N ILE A 591 -4.97 -28.76 7.17
CA ILE A 591 -4.51 -28.17 5.94
C ILE A 591 -3.40 -27.15 6.22
N ILE A 592 -3.59 -26.28 7.22
CA ILE A 592 -2.58 -25.31 7.65
C ILE A 592 -1.29 -25.99 8.12
N ALA A 593 -1.39 -27.07 8.92
CA ALA A 593 -0.21 -27.85 9.30
C ALA A 593 0.54 -28.42 8.08
N LYS A 594 -0.19 -28.77 7.01
CA LYS A 594 0.44 -29.21 5.74
C LYS A 594 1.04 -28.04 4.96
N VAL A 595 0.50 -26.85 5.05
CA VAL A 595 1.15 -25.65 4.51
C VAL A 595 2.48 -25.39 5.24
N GLU A 596 2.50 -25.43 6.57
CA GLU A 596 3.73 -25.29 7.36
C GLU A 596 4.75 -26.35 6.97
N GLU A 597 4.37 -27.65 6.96
CA GLU A 597 5.24 -28.75 6.55
C GLU A 597 5.82 -28.54 5.15
N MET A 598 5.00 -28.14 4.21
CA MET A 598 5.41 -27.88 2.82
C MET A 598 6.42 -26.72 2.74
N ILE A 599 6.18 -25.63 3.44
CA ILE A 599 7.08 -24.46 3.46
C ILE A 599 8.39 -24.79 4.15
N ASP A 600 8.37 -25.47 5.29
CA ASP A 600 9.56 -25.83 6.04
C ASP A 600 10.43 -26.82 5.27
N ALA A 601 9.82 -27.80 4.61
CA ALA A 601 10.56 -28.83 3.89
C ALA A 601 11.01 -28.40 2.49
N TYR A 602 10.18 -27.63 1.79
CA TYR A 602 10.32 -27.40 0.35
C TYR A 602 10.17 -25.93 -0.07
N GLY A 603 10.10 -24.98 0.86
CA GLY A 603 9.91 -23.56 0.55
C GLY A 603 10.95 -23.01 -0.43
N ILE A 604 12.19 -23.49 -0.36
CA ILE A 604 13.26 -23.10 -1.29
C ILE A 604 13.04 -23.57 -2.75
N ASN A 605 12.12 -24.52 -2.96
CA ASN A 605 11.78 -25.08 -4.27
C ASN A 605 10.47 -24.47 -4.82
N ILE A 606 9.85 -23.55 -4.07
CA ILE A 606 8.60 -22.88 -4.47
C ILE A 606 8.96 -21.50 -5.03
N ASP A 607 9.21 -21.43 -6.33
CA ASP A 607 9.60 -20.21 -7.03
C ASP A 607 8.36 -19.49 -7.64
N VAL A 608 7.23 -19.52 -6.93
CA VAL A 608 5.98 -18.85 -7.29
C VAL A 608 5.86 -17.57 -6.47
N PRO A 609 6.01 -16.36 -7.04
CA PRO A 609 5.93 -15.12 -6.28
C PRO A 609 4.61 -14.97 -5.52
N TRP A 610 3.48 -15.35 -6.13
CA TRP A 610 2.14 -15.16 -5.55
C TRP A 610 1.96 -15.84 -4.20
N ILE A 611 2.51 -17.03 -3.97
CA ILE A 611 2.39 -17.67 -2.66
C ILE A 611 3.12 -16.87 -1.57
N TRP A 612 4.29 -16.31 -1.89
CA TRP A 612 5.07 -15.54 -0.93
C TRP A 612 4.43 -14.19 -0.62
N GLU A 613 3.82 -13.54 -1.62
CA GLU A 613 3.02 -12.34 -1.39
C GLU A 613 1.79 -12.64 -0.53
N GLN A 614 1.06 -13.72 -0.79
CA GLN A 614 -0.09 -14.13 0.01
C GLN A 614 0.31 -14.54 1.43
N LEU A 615 1.40 -15.26 1.63
CA LEU A 615 1.90 -15.66 2.95
C LEU A 615 2.27 -14.46 3.83
N LYS A 616 2.66 -13.32 3.28
CA LYS A 616 2.89 -12.09 4.04
C LYS A 616 1.63 -11.58 4.73
N THR A 617 0.49 -11.85 4.15
CA THR A 617 -0.83 -11.40 4.62
C THR A 617 -1.69 -12.53 5.19
N PHE A 618 -1.15 -13.75 5.26
CA PHE A 618 -1.84 -14.92 5.78
C PHE A 618 -1.69 -15.00 7.31
N VAL A 619 -2.74 -14.59 8.02
CA VAL A 619 -2.70 -14.31 9.46
C VAL A 619 -3.67 -15.15 10.26
N GLU A 620 -3.31 -15.41 11.52
CA GLU A 620 -4.19 -16.05 12.50
C GLU A 620 -5.29 -15.06 12.93
N LYS A 621 -6.55 -15.38 12.69
CA LYS A 621 -7.71 -14.59 13.12
C LYS A 621 -8.56 -15.36 14.12
N ASP A 622 -9.02 -14.65 15.13
CA ASP A 622 -10.03 -15.15 16.07
C ASP A 622 -11.40 -15.19 15.38
N LEU A 623 -11.97 -16.37 15.20
CA LEU A 623 -13.35 -16.49 14.76
C LEU A 623 -14.28 -16.12 15.91
N LYS A 624 -15.13 -15.12 15.71
CA LYS A 624 -16.19 -14.77 16.65
C LYS A 624 -17.20 -15.91 16.66
N SER A 625 -17.05 -16.83 17.60
CA SER A 625 -18.04 -17.89 17.86
C SER A 625 -18.97 -17.42 18.98
N SER A 626 -20.28 -17.66 18.79
CA SER A 626 -21.31 -17.47 19.83
C SER A 626 -21.19 -18.48 20.99
N THR A 627 -20.27 -19.43 20.86
CA THR A 627 -19.98 -20.45 21.87
C THR A 627 -18.61 -20.20 22.49
N SER A 628 -18.46 -20.54 23.76
CA SER A 628 -17.35 -20.20 24.67
C SER A 628 -15.95 -20.70 24.30
N HIS A 629 -15.73 -21.25 23.10
CA HIS A 629 -14.43 -21.72 22.63
C HIS A 629 -13.92 -20.79 21.51
N ARG A 630 -12.85 -20.04 21.80
CA ARG A 630 -12.09 -19.29 20.79
C ARG A 630 -11.50 -20.28 19.78
N GLN A 631 -12.00 -20.24 18.55
CA GLN A 631 -11.37 -20.92 17.43
C GLN A 631 -10.56 -19.89 16.64
N THR A 632 -9.31 -20.19 16.39
CA THR A 632 -8.46 -19.38 15.50
C THR A 632 -8.36 -20.06 14.14
N ARG A 633 -8.34 -19.26 13.08
CA ARG A 633 -8.13 -19.72 11.70
C ARG A 633 -7.11 -18.83 11.02
N TYR A 634 -6.22 -19.44 10.26
CA TYR A 634 -5.37 -18.69 9.32
C TYR A 634 -6.15 -18.37 8.04
N GLN A 635 -6.13 -17.12 7.64
CA GLN A 635 -6.77 -16.62 6.41
C GLN A 635 -6.15 -15.31 5.98
N ALA A 636 -6.48 -14.82 4.76
CA ALA A 636 -6.09 -13.50 4.28
C ALA A 636 -6.47 -12.41 5.28
N ALA A 637 -5.58 -11.46 5.51
CA ALA A 637 -5.74 -10.40 6.51
C ALA A 637 -6.92 -9.50 6.17
N ASP A 638 -7.08 -9.11 4.90
CA ASP A 638 -8.25 -8.41 4.39
C ASP A 638 -8.80 -9.14 3.16
N THR A 639 -10.02 -9.69 3.27
CA THR A 639 -10.66 -10.45 2.21
C THR A 639 -10.98 -9.64 0.94
N ARG A 640 -10.80 -8.32 0.96
CA ARG A 640 -11.01 -7.45 -0.21
C ARG A 640 -9.74 -7.18 -1.00
N TYR A 641 -8.59 -7.20 -0.34
CA TYR A 641 -7.30 -6.79 -0.91
C TYR A 641 -6.23 -7.87 -0.84
N ASP A 642 -6.36 -8.83 0.07
CA ASP A 642 -5.44 -9.93 0.26
C ASP A 642 -6.08 -11.24 -0.21
N TYR A 643 -5.27 -12.11 -0.78
CA TYR A 643 -5.70 -13.42 -1.26
C TYR A 643 -5.02 -14.53 -0.46
N ASP A 644 -5.65 -15.70 -0.40
CA ASP A 644 -5.07 -16.93 0.14
C ASP A 644 -5.28 -18.14 -0.81
N ASP A 645 -5.89 -17.89 -1.96
CA ASP A 645 -6.26 -18.91 -2.93
C ASP A 645 -5.04 -19.71 -3.44
N ALA A 646 -3.88 -19.06 -3.67
CA ALA A 646 -2.68 -19.76 -4.13
C ALA A 646 -2.07 -20.63 -3.03
N ILE A 647 -2.18 -20.23 -1.76
CA ILE A 647 -1.69 -21.01 -0.62
C ILE A 647 -2.47 -22.32 -0.55
N PHE A 648 -3.79 -22.26 -0.63
CA PHE A 648 -4.66 -23.43 -0.56
C PHE A 648 -4.50 -24.32 -1.80
N ALA A 649 -4.46 -23.77 -3.01
CA ALA A 649 -4.29 -24.55 -4.23
C ALA A 649 -2.96 -25.36 -4.22
N ILE A 650 -1.85 -24.73 -3.81
CA ILE A 650 -0.55 -25.40 -3.73
C ILE A 650 -0.55 -26.44 -2.60
N ALA A 651 -1.18 -26.13 -1.45
CA ALA A 651 -1.33 -27.10 -0.35
C ALA A 651 -2.15 -28.32 -0.78
N PHE A 652 -3.24 -28.12 -1.53
CA PHE A 652 -4.04 -29.21 -2.04
C PHE A 652 -3.25 -30.08 -3.05
N ALA A 653 -2.46 -29.47 -3.92
CA ALA A 653 -1.58 -30.20 -4.82
C ALA A 653 -0.53 -31.05 -4.06
N TYR A 654 0.05 -30.49 -3.00
CA TYR A 654 1.00 -31.19 -2.13
C TYR A 654 0.32 -32.33 -1.36
N ILE A 655 -0.85 -32.11 -0.74
CA ILE A 655 -1.63 -33.14 -0.05
C ILE A 655 -2.03 -34.26 -1.03
N ASN A 656 -2.43 -33.89 -2.24
CA ASN A 656 -2.76 -34.84 -3.30
C ASN A 656 -1.57 -35.74 -3.64
N ALA A 657 -0.40 -35.15 -3.82
CA ALA A 657 0.84 -35.89 -4.09
C ALA A 657 1.19 -36.86 -2.94
N GLN A 658 0.98 -36.47 -1.68
CA GLN A 658 1.21 -37.33 -0.53
C GLN A 658 0.16 -38.45 -0.37
N SER A 659 -1.04 -38.26 -0.89
CA SER A 659 -2.15 -39.21 -0.78
C SER A 659 -2.05 -40.36 -1.78
N HIS A 660 -1.18 -40.27 -2.76
CA HIS A 660 -1.04 -41.24 -3.84
C HIS A 660 0.35 -41.93 -3.82
N ALA A 661 0.44 -43.09 -4.50
CA ALA A 661 1.70 -43.82 -4.61
C ALA A 661 2.79 -42.98 -5.26
N ARG A 662 4.01 -43.14 -4.79
CA ARG A 662 5.18 -42.45 -5.32
C ARG A 662 5.36 -42.69 -6.82
N TYR A 663 5.88 -41.69 -7.53
CA TYR A 663 6.21 -41.76 -8.94
C TYR A 663 7.11 -42.93 -9.29
N GLU A 664 6.89 -43.55 -10.44
CA GLU A 664 7.77 -44.51 -11.08
C GLU A 664 7.97 -44.11 -12.53
N PRO A 665 9.20 -44.01 -13.05
CA PRO A 665 9.43 -43.80 -14.46
C PRO A 665 9.04 -45.07 -15.24
N GLU A 666 8.24 -44.92 -16.29
CA GLU A 666 7.76 -46.07 -17.07
C GLU A 666 8.87 -46.90 -17.75
N ASN A 667 10.06 -46.35 -17.89
CA ASN A 667 11.16 -46.94 -18.60
C ASN A 667 12.37 -47.41 -17.74
N ILE A 668 12.24 -47.42 -16.41
CA ILE A 668 13.31 -47.99 -15.58
C ILE A 668 13.17 -49.51 -15.55
N LYS A 669 13.88 -50.19 -16.43
CA LYS A 669 14.26 -51.56 -16.21
C LYS A 669 15.04 -51.65 -14.87
N SER A 670 14.61 -52.52 -14.02
CA SER A 670 14.92 -52.76 -12.62
C SER A 670 16.41 -52.90 -12.22
N GLN A 671 17.33 -52.04 -12.64
CA GLN A 671 18.76 -52.25 -12.41
C GLN A 671 19.44 -51.37 -11.37
N ASP A 672 18.77 -50.35 -10.79
CA ASP A 672 19.46 -49.49 -9.81
C ASP A 672 18.65 -49.26 -8.51
N LYS A 673 18.65 -50.28 -7.64
CA LYS A 673 18.13 -50.13 -6.26
C LYS A 673 19.00 -49.21 -5.37
N GLU A 674 20.12 -48.71 -5.85
CA GLU A 674 21.10 -47.94 -5.06
C GLU A 674 21.12 -46.45 -5.37
N THR A 675 20.31 -45.95 -6.33
CA THR A 675 20.29 -44.54 -6.68
C THR A 675 19.00 -43.85 -6.26
N HIS A 676 19.12 -42.62 -5.83
CA HIS A 676 17.98 -41.70 -5.65
C HIS A 676 17.99 -40.66 -6.75
N VAL A 677 16.79 -40.26 -7.19
CA VAL A 677 16.65 -39.04 -7.97
C VAL A 677 16.36 -37.90 -7.00
N ILE A 678 17.22 -36.91 -6.99
CA ILE A 678 17.06 -35.73 -6.18
C ILE A 678 17.12 -34.47 -7.05
N THR A 679 16.46 -33.44 -6.63
CA THR A 679 16.63 -32.12 -7.20
C THR A 679 17.88 -31.48 -6.61
N LYS A 680 18.78 -31.01 -7.43
CA LYS A 680 19.95 -30.28 -6.99
C LYS A 680 20.14 -29.05 -7.86
N TYR A 681 20.50 -27.94 -7.24
CA TYR A 681 20.97 -26.78 -7.99
C TYR A 681 22.34 -27.16 -8.59
N VAL A 682 22.38 -27.16 -9.91
CA VAL A 682 23.64 -27.41 -10.63
C VAL A 682 24.03 -26.08 -11.28
N GLN A 683 25.23 -25.61 -10.93
CA GLN A 683 25.79 -24.43 -11.55
C GLN A 683 26.07 -24.72 -13.03
N SER A 684 25.39 -24.01 -13.92
CA SER A 684 25.69 -24.06 -15.35
C SER A 684 26.73 -22.98 -15.67
N LYS A 685 27.66 -23.29 -16.59
CA LYS A 685 28.67 -22.31 -17.03
C LYS A 685 28.08 -21.11 -17.80
N GLU A 686 26.82 -21.20 -18.20
CA GLU A 686 26.15 -20.18 -19.05
C GLU A 686 25.04 -19.43 -18.35
N THR A 687 24.49 -19.90 -17.24
CA THR A 687 23.45 -19.22 -16.47
C THR A 687 23.54 -19.61 -15.00
N ASN A 688 23.48 -18.63 -14.11
CA ASN A 688 23.57 -18.81 -12.67
C ASN A 688 22.40 -19.65 -12.13
N TYR A 689 22.64 -20.92 -11.83
CA TYR A 689 21.75 -21.85 -11.14
C TYR A 689 20.45 -22.25 -11.84
N ARG A 690 20.47 -23.39 -12.54
CA ARG A 690 19.24 -24.12 -12.91
C ARG A 690 19.03 -25.30 -11.99
N MET A 691 17.79 -25.49 -11.50
CA MET A 691 17.42 -26.76 -10.87
C MET A 691 17.44 -27.86 -11.94
N LYS A 692 18.25 -28.88 -11.73
CA LYS A 692 18.26 -30.04 -12.58
C LYS A 692 18.04 -31.29 -11.74
N LEU A 693 17.30 -32.24 -12.29
CA LEU A 693 17.18 -33.55 -11.72
C LEU A 693 18.53 -34.29 -11.82
N ALA A 694 18.95 -34.93 -10.77
CA ALA A 694 20.17 -35.70 -10.75
C ALA A 694 19.94 -37.07 -10.11
N ARG A 695 20.46 -38.11 -10.74
CA ARG A 695 20.61 -39.39 -10.06
C ARG A 695 21.80 -39.31 -9.12
N VAL A 696 21.57 -39.72 -7.90
CA VAL A 696 22.57 -39.66 -6.83
C VAL A 696 22.71 -41.04 -6.22
N ASP A 697 23.93 -41.43 -6.01
CA ASP A 697 24.24 -42.64 -5.26
C ASP A 697 23.75 -42.55 -3.83
N LYS A 698 22.97 -43.52 -3.38
CA LYS A 698 22.31 -43.51 -2.05
C LYS A 698 23.29 -43.47 -0.90
N ARG A 699 24.43 -44.07 -1.07
CA ARG A 699 25.42 -44.29 -0.01
C ARG A 699 26.40 -43.14 0.10
N THR A 700 26.79 -42.55 -1.02
CA THR A 700 27.82 -41.50 -1.07
C THR A 700 27.28 -40.09 -1.30
N GLY A 701 26.01 -39.94 -1.71
CA GLY A 701 25.43 -38.67 -2.10
C GLY A 701 26.02 -38.04 -3.37
N ARG A 702 26.84 -38.80 -4.12
CA ARG A 702 27.51 -38.32 -5.33
C ARG A 702 26.57 -38.30 -6.51
N ILE A 703 26.58 -37.20 -7.28
CA ILE A 703 25.83 -37.11 -8.52
C ILE A 703 26.40 -38.07 -9.55
N LEU A 704 25.58 -39.01 -9.99
CA LEU A 704 25.94 -40.01 -11.01
C LEU A 704 25.55 -39.55 -12.42
N LYS A 705 24.40 -38.87 -12.54
CA LYS A 705 23.89 -38.36 -13.81
C LYS A 705 22.97 -37.19 -13.58
N ILE A 706 23.10 -36.13 -14.39
CA ILE A 706 22.13 -35.04 -14.46
C ILE A 706 21.08 -35.47 -15.48
N LEU A 707 19.82 -35.43 -15.07
CA LEU A 707 18.66 -35.67 -15.94
C LEU A 707 18.19 -34.33 -16.50
N ASN A 708 18.10 -34.20 -17.80
CA ASN A 708 17.66 -32.95 -18.45
C ASN A 708 16.18 -32.78 -18.36
#